data_f02a5f6b6e38e38ab4376abadddd40a8
#
_entry.id   f02a5f6b6e38e38ab4376abadddd40a8
#
_cell.length_a   1.000
_cell.length_b   1.000
_cell.length_c   1.000
_cell.angle_alpha   90.00
_cell.angle_beta   90.00
_cell.angle_gamma   90.00
#
_symmetry.space_group_name_H-M   'P 1'
#
loop_
_entity.id
_entity.type
_entity.pdbx_description
1 polymer ?
#
loop_
_entity_poly.entity_id
_entity_poly.type
_entity_poly.pdbx_seq_one_letter_code
_entity_poly.pdbx_strand_id
1 'polypeptide(L)'
;MTYISLFAAIALASGIIAADILPVSAGAGLAGVGFCLPAMWIGRRRFRCVLVLFLCMMFSLGLFRLAWENRQYESLPSYLAGMEVYVEGTVKEKKNSYETEQGKMSRHILAMDQFAFPDDPVRHRGKGQIYVTLPASPVHPPSERLGLWLDMKDLSYYQNPGLYDARHRDREQSIFLKSYIVPDTEIQVLEPGQGIAYQLWRLRQYLTSMYRTVLDRDYAYILSSLLFGGHYDELPPALLESFSITGLIHILSVSGSHMSLLLAAVQILGRMASLRERPLFILSAVVVILYGALAEGTAPVIRSSLMGLISAYSLTARRQYTACHALALAVIAMLLYSPYLLFDLSFQLSCGAAAGIVLLQRPVERWLSVLPAFLRSGVSVCICAQLLLIPLLLYHFSSLPVYSLLANLLIAPVLDGVILLGLAASLLGMTVLPLGQLLLFLMQPLLCLAVKGNYFIASLPYSRFWQGAWPVYTAAAYYLALTALFFLPRYRKVLLRWAAILFLVPTLYAGYTRPEITVYSYDMGNDRATCVVYDDTSACLWYNKNQWSHEGQIACALTPALRHSGIFHLDKVRVSGDAGPAAAQLMQDFSIGSLDIVTEQEEAGGMELTQTAVPYYLYGTALPRQFPSGAVFEIQSLRQAGRTAFPHDAPFLILHRSGRGDVLWKRWRETAALYDIPCVTPEEDGAVILSWRKGNWTVQSPGGEWFETGKNHIWQ
;
A
#
# COMPACT_ATOMS: atom_id res chain seq x y z
N MET A 1 -20.66 19.61 21.60
CA MET A 1 -21.06 18.24 21.26
C MET A 1 -20.61 17.78 19.88
N THR A 2 -20.41 18.68 18.92
CA THR A 2 -20.12 18.37 17.49
C THR A 2 -18.85 17.52 17.25
N TYR A 3 -17.88 17.53 18.15
CA TYR A 3 -16.62 16.83 17.98
C TYR A 3 -16.46 15.55 18.83
N ILE A 4 -17.47 15.17 19.63
CA ILE A 4 -17.36 13.98 20.51
C ILE A 4 -17.16 12.71 19.67
N SER A 5 -17.90 12.55 18.58
CA SER A 5 -17.75 11.41 17.68
C SER A 5 -16.37 11.36 17.01
N LEU A 6 -15.81 12.54 16.66
CA LEU A 6 -14.47 12.63 16.09
C LEU A 6 -13.40 12.21 17.12
N PHE A 7 -13.50 12.68 18.37
CA PHE A 7 -12.61 12.27 19.43
C PHE A 7 -12.75 10.76 19.74
N ALA A 8 -13.96 10.21 19.65
CA ALA A 8 -14.19 8.79 19.81
C ALA A 8 -13.52 7.97 18.70
N ALA A 9 -13.61 8.41 17.44
CA ALA A 9 -12.92 7.79 16.31
C ALA A 9 -11.40 7.83 16.48
N ILE A 10 -10.86 8.98 16.91
CA ILE A 10 -9.42 9.15 17.19
C ILE A 10 -9.00 8.23 18.35
N ALA A 11 -9.76 8.15 19.44
CA ALA A 11 -9.45 7.28 20.57
C ALA A 11 -9.43 5.80 20.16
N LEU A 12 -10.42 5.36 19.36
CA LEU A 12 -10.47 4.00 18.82
C LEU A 12 -9.24 3.71 17.95
N ALA A 13 -8.91 4.59 17.01
CA ALA A 13 -7.74 4.45 16.14
C ALA A 13 -6.43 4.43 16.96
N SER A 14 -6.29 5.30 17.96
CA SER A 14 -5.12 5.31 18.85
C SER A 14 -4.97 4.01 19.64
N GLY A 15 -6.08 3.38 20.05
CA GLY A 15 -6.09 2.08 20.70
C GLY A 15 -5.60 0.97 19.76
N ILE A 16 -6.02 1.00 18.49
CA ILE A 16 -5.56 0.06 17.47
C ILE A 16 -4.06 0.21 17.22
N ILE A 17 -3.54 1.44 17.06
CA ILE A 17 -2.11 1.70 16.89
C ILE A 17 -1.31 1.21 18.11
N ALA A 18 -1.82 1.47 19.31
CA ALA A 18 -1.15 1.01 20.55
C ALA A 18 -1.08 -0.53 20.62
N ALA A 19 -2.11 -1.23 20.17
CA ALA A 19 -2.12 -2.70 20.14
C ALA A 19 -1.21 -3.29 19.04
N ASP A 20 -0.90 -2.53 17.99
CA ASP A 20 0.04 -2.94 16.95
C ASP A 20 1.50 -2.82 17.43
N ILE A 21 1.80 -1.74 18.17
CA ILE A 21 3.17 -1.46 18.68
C ILE A 21 3.49 -2.29 19.93
N LEU A 22 2.49 -2.49 20.79
CA LEU A 22 2.68 -3.14 22.10
C LEU A 22 2.06 -4.56 22.09
N PRO A 23 2.72 -5.56 22.66
CA PRO A 23 2.17 -6.93 22.76
C PRO A 23 1.04 -6.98 23.82
N VAL A 24 -0.11 -6.37 23.49
CA VAL A 24 -1.26 -6.31 24.41
C VAL A 24 -2.19 -7.51 24.19
N SER A 25 -2.54 -8.20 25.27
CA SER A 25 -3.52 -9.28 25.17
C SER A 25 -4.96 -8.75 24.99
N ALA A 26 -5.79 -9.48 24.24
CA ALA A 26 -7.21 -9.16 24.08
C ALA A 26 -7.95 -9.03 25.43
N GLY A 27 -7.54 -9.82 26.44
CA GLY A 27 -8.08 -9.74 27.80
C GLY A 27 -7.87 -8.40 28.46
N ALA A 28 -6.70 -7.77 28.27
CA ALA A 28 -6.41 -6.45 28.82
C ALA A 28 -7.31 -5.35 28.22
N GLY A 29 -7.52 -5.39 26.89
CA GLY A 29 -8.46 -4.47 26.22
C GLY A 29 -9.89 -4.64 26.71
N LEU A 30 -10.35 -5.88 26.85
CA LEU A 30 -11.70 -6.19 27.35
C LEU A 30 -11.88 -5.75 28.82
N ALA A 31 -10.86 -5.96 29.67
CA ALA A 31 -10.88 -5.50 31.05
C ALA A 31 -10.98 -3.95 31.14
N GLY A 32 -10.28 -3.23 30.25
CA GLY A 32 -10.40 -1.76 30.15
C GLY A 32 -11.82 -1.31 29.80
N VAL A 33 -12.47 -1.95 28.83
CA VAL A 33 -13.88 -1.69 28.50
C VAL A 33 -14.79 -1.99 29.68
N GLY A 34 -14.59 -3.15 30.32
CA GLY A 34 -15.37 -3.59 31.50
C GLY A 34 -15.24 -2.66 32.69
N PHE A 35 -14.07 -2.05 32.90
CA PHE A 35 -13.85 -1.05 33.95
C PHE A 35 -14.53 0.29 33.64
N CYS A 36 -14.46 0.75 32.39
CA CYS A 36 -15.02 2.04 32.01
C CYS A 36 -16.55 2.10 32.12
N LEU A 37 -17.26 1.01 31.82
CA LEU A 37 -18.73 0.99 31.85
C LEU A 37 -19.32 1.29 33.24
N PRO A 38 -18.98 0.59 34.33
CA PRO A 38 -19.49 0.89 35.67
C PRO A 38 -18.97 2.25 36.17
N ALA A 39 -17.71 2.63 35.84
CA ALA A 39 -17.16 3.93 36.19
C ALA A 39 -17.97 5.10 35.55
N MET A 40 -18.40 4.93 34.30
CA MET A 40 -19.29 5.89 33.63
C MET A 40 -20.66 5.98 34.32
N TRP A 41 -21.21 4.89 34.79
CA TRP A 41 -22.48 4.86 35.53
C TRP A 41 -22.37 5.57 36.87
N ILE A 42 -21.28 5.36 37.61
CA ILE A 42 -20.98 6.05 38.88
C ILE A 42 -20.74 7.56 38.63
N GLY A 43 -19.96 7.89 37.60
CA GLY A 43 -19.61 9.26 37.23
C GLY A 43 -20.70 10.04 36.47
N ARG A 44 -21.88 9.45 36.23
CA ARG A 44 -22.94 9.99 35.35
C ARG A 44 -23.39 11.43 35.64
N ARG A 45 -23.21 11.91 36.87
CA ARG A 45 -23.54 13.30 37.25
C ARG A 45 -22.52 14.34 36.79
N ARG A 46 -21.31 13.91 36.34
CA ARG A 46 -20.22 14.79 35.89
C ARG A 46 -19.93 14.54 34.42
N PHE A 47 -20.47 15.36 33.54
CA PHE A 47 -20.32 15.21 32.08
C PHE A 47 -18.85 15.01 31.62
N ARG A 48 -17.91 15.79 32.18
CA ARG A 48 -16.48 15.66 31.84
C ARG A 48 -15.90 14.29 32.20
N CYS A 49 -16.27 13.73 33.34
CA CYS A 49 -15.81 12.39 33.74
C CYS A 49 -16.38 11.31 32.79
N VAL A 50 -17.67 11.41 32.46
CA VAL A 50 -18.31 10.48 31.51
C VAL A 50 -17.64 10.56 30.13
N LEU A 51 -17.32 11.76 29.65
CA LEU A 51 -16.65 11.96 28.36
C LEU A 51 -15.25 11.31 28.37
N VAL A 52 -14.45 11.56 29.40
CA VAL A 52 -13.10 10.97 29.50
C VAL A 52 -13.18 9.44 29.54
N LEU A 53 -14.06 8.90 30.39
CA LEU A 53 -14.26 7.45 30.49
C LEU A 53 -14.77 6.83 29.18
N PHE A 54 -15.64 7.53 28.46
CA PHE A 54 -16.10 7.13 27.12
C PHE A 54 -14.94 7.06 26.12
N LEU A 55 -14.04 8.04 26.11
CA LEU A 55 -12.85 8.02 25.25
C LEU A 55 -11.88 6.91 25.65
N CYS A 56 -11.67 6.68 26.94
CA CYS A 56 -10.89 5.54 27.43
C CYS A 56 -11.51 4.19 27.03
N MET A 57 -12.83 4.09 27.05
CA MET A 57 -13.56 2.91 26.59
C MET A 57 -13.34 2.67 25.09
N MET A 58 -13.44 3.72 24.26
CA MET A 58 -13.19 3.60 22.82
C MET A 58 -11.73 3.21 22.53
N PHE A 59 -10.77 3.75 23.26
CA PHE A 59 -9.36 3.35 23.18
C PHE A 59 -9.18 1.87 23.53
N SER A 60 -9.74 1.43 24.67
CA SER A 60 -9.66 0.03 25.12
C SER A 60 -10.36 -0.93 24.14
N LEU A 61 -11.44 -0.48 23.49
CA LEU A 61 -12.12 -1.23 22.44
C LEU A 61 -11.24 -1.40 21.20
N GLY A 62 -10.46 -0.37 20.86
CA GLY A 62 -9.47 -0.46 19.78
C GLY A 62 -8.37 -1.50 20.08
N LEU A 63 -7.81 -1.45 21.31
CA LEU A 63 -6.86 -2.47 21.78
C LEU A 63 -7.44 -3.88 21.66
N PHE A 64 -8.66 -4.08 22.17
CA PHE A 64 -9.34 -5.37 22.14
C PHE A 64 -9.55 -5.88 20.71
N ARG A 65 -10.05 -5.02 19.81
CA ARG A 65 -10.40 -5.44 18.43
C ARG A 65 -9.18 -5.94 17.66
N LEU A 66 -8.05 -5.21 17.68
CA LEU A 66 -6.85 -5.67 16.97
C LEU A 66 -6.24 -6.92 17.62
N ALA A 67 -6.11 -6.95 18.95
CA ALA A 67 -5.57 -8.10 19.65
C ALA A 67 -6.41 -9.37 19.45
N TRP A 68 -7.74 -9.23 19.30
CA TRP A 68 -8.64 -10.33 18.99
C TRP A 68 -8.42 -10.87 17.58
N GLU A 69 -8.33 -9.99 16.57
CA GLU A 69 -8.08 -10.37 15.17
C GLU A 69 -6.71 -11.04 15.01
N ASN A 70 -5.65 -10.48 15.65
CA ASN A 70 -4.31 -11.06 15.64
C ASN A 70 -4.35 -12.51 16.18
N ARG A 71 -5.04 -12.74 17.31
CA ARG A 71 -5.18 -14.07 17.88
C ARG A 71 -5.91 -15.05 16.95
N GLN A 72 -6.91 -14.57 16.20
CA GLN A 72 -7.58 -15.40 15.21
C GLN A 72 -6.63 -15.76 14.06
N TYR A 73 -5.86 -14.81 13.58
CA TYR A 73 -4.88 -15.02 12.53
C TYR A 73 -3.78 -16.01 12.96
N GLU A 74 -3.25 -15.88 14.17
CA GLU A 74 -2.26 -16.80 14.73
C GLU A 74 -2.76 -18.25 14.88
N SER A 75 -4.08 -18.45 14.92
CA SER A 75 -4.70 -19.79 14.96
C SER A 75 -4.75 -20.47 13.59
N LEU A 76 -4.30 -19.82 12.49
CA LEU A 76 -4.31 -20.40 11.15
C LEU A 76 -3.18 -21.45 11.00
N PRO A 77 -3.34 -22.46 10.11
CA PRO A 77 -2.44 -23.58 10.00
C PRO A 77 -1.13 -23.25 9.26
N SER A 78 -0.35 -22.31 9.79
CA SER A 78 0.95 -21.88 9.23
C SER A 78 1.99 -23.01 9.18
N TYR A 79 1.82 -24.09 9.97
CA TYR A 79 2.68 -25.27 9.95
C TYR A 79 2.68 -26.01 8.60
N LEU A 80 1.73 -25.72 7.71
CA LEU A 80 1.69 -26.28 6.35
C LEU A 80 2.78 -25.73 5.42
N ALA A 81 3.49 -24.67 5.83
CA ALA A 81 4.57 -24.08 5.04
C ALA A 81 5.69 -25.10 4.77
N GLY A 82 6.12 -25.20 3.51
CA GLY A 82 7.13 -26.15 3.05
C GLY A 82 6.61 -27.56 2.78
N MET A 83 5.30 -27.78 2.86
CA MET A 83 4.67 -29.06 2.57
C MET A 83 3.92 -29.04 1.25
N GLU A 84 3.89 -30.18 0.58
CA GLU A 84 2.95 -30.44 -0.52
C GLU A 84 1.66 -31.02 0.05
N VAL A 85 0.53 -30.38 -0.24
CA VAL A 85 -0.77 -30.79 0.28
C VAL A 85 -1.84 -30.71 -0.82
N TYR A 86 -2.80 -31.63 -0.77
CA TYR A 86 -4.02 -31.50 -1.56
C TYR A 86 -4.97 -30.54 -0.85
N VAL A 87 -5.43 -29.52 -1.56
CA VAL A 87 -6.35 -28.51 -1.03
C VAL A 87 -7.64 -28.48 -1.82
N GLU A 88 -8.76 -28.57 -1.13
CA GLU A 88 -10.07 -28.21 -1.66
C GLU A 88 -10.41 -26.82 -1.14
N GLY A 89 -10.72 -25.90 -2.03
CA GLY A 89 -11.01 -24.52 -1.64
C GLY A 89 -11.82 -23.77 -2.68
N THR A 90 -12.42 -22.68 -2.20
CA THR A 90 -13.31 -21.82 -2.99
C THR A 90 -12.55 -20.58 -3.44
N VAL A 91 -12.55 -20.30 -4.75
CA VAL A 91 -11.96 -19.07 -5.33
C VAL A 91 -12.74 -17.86 -4.81
N LYS A 92 -12.03 -16.91 -4.21
CA LYS A 92 -12.62 -15.65 -3.71
C LYS A 92 -12.45 -14.52 -4.71
N GLU A 93 -11.22 -14.30 -5.15
CA GLU A 93 -10.85 -13.17 -5.96
C GLU A 93 -9.63 -13.50 -6.83
N LYS A 94 -9.60 -12.97 -8.05
CA LYS A 94 -8.39 -12.89 -8.87
C LYS A 94 -7.67 -11.59 -8.53
N LYS A 95 -6.39 -11.66 -8.19
CA LYS A 95 -5.53 -10.48 -7.97
C LYS A 95 -4.86 -10.06 -9.28
N ASN A 96 -3.59 -10.30 -9.44
CA ASN A 96 -2.78 -9.81 -10.56
C ASN A 96 -2.50 -10.96 -11.54
N SER A 97 -2.34 -10.61 -12.83
CA SER A 97 -1.76 -11.51 -13.84
C SER A 97 -0.37 -11.01 -14.21
N TYR A 98 0.55 -11.93 -14.45
CA TYR A 98 1.92 -11.63 -14.87
C TYR A 98 2.42 -12.70 -15.86
N GLU A 99 3.37 -12.33 -16.68
CA GLU A 99 4.00 -13.27 -17.63
C GLU A 99 5.20 -13.94 -16.98
N THR A 100 5.34 -15.24 -17.24
CA THR A 100 6.48 -16.07 -16.85
C THR A 100 6.96 -16.83 -18.07
N GLU A 101 8.13 -17.45 -18.00
CA GLU A 101 8.63 -18.34 -19.06
C GLU A 101 7.65 -19.49 -19.39
N GLN A 102 6.83 -19.89 -18.43
CA GLN A 102 5.81 -20.94 -18.58
C GLN A 102 4.48 -20.42 -19.13
N GLY A 103 4.39 -19.10 -19.46
CA GLY A 103 3.20 -18.44 -19.97
C GLY A 103 2.56 -17.45 -18.99
N LYS A 104 1.36 -16.98 -19.34
CA LYS A 104 0.63 -16.02 -18.50
C LYS A 104 0.03 -16.72 -17.29
N MET A 105 0.45 -16.30 -16.10
CA MET A 105 -0.03 -16.78 -14.80
C MET A 105 -0.91 -15.74 -14.13
N SER A 106 -1.80 -16.18 -13.25
CA SER A 106 -2.66 -15.31 -12.44
C SER A 106 -2.64 -15.76 -10.99
N ARG A 107 -2.58 -14.77 -10.08
CA ARG A 107 -2.68 -15.02 -8.64
C ARG A 107 -4.13 -14.92 -8.21
N HIS A 108 -4.59 -15.94 -7.50
CA HIS A 108 -5.93 -16.01 -6.94
C HIS A 108 -5.88 -16.13 -5.43
N ILE A 109 -6.93 -15.67 -4.76
CA ILE A 109 -7.18 -15.94 -3.35
C ILE A 109 -8.13 -17.12 -3.28
N LEU A 110 -7.70 -18.18 -2.61
CA LEU A 110 -8.48 -19.39 -2.37
C LEU A 110 -8.80 -19.49 -0.88
N ALA A 111 -10.10 -19.57 -0.52
CA ALA A 111 -10.49 -19.92 0.82
C ALA A 111 -10.35 -21.42 0.99
N MET A 112 -9.57 -21.87 1.96
CA MET A 112 -9.28 -23.28 2.21
C MET A 112 -10.43 -23.92 2.98
N ASP A 113 -11.16 -24.84 2.34
CA ASP A 113 -12.27 -25.58 2.94
C ASP A 113 -11.76 -26.86 3.64
N GLN A 114 -10.94 -27.64 2.91
CA GLN A 114 -10.33 -28.90 3.39
C GLN A 114 -8.93 -29.06 2.82
N PHE A 115 -8.08 -29.83 3.50
CA PHE A 115 -6.76 -30.25 2.99
C PHE A 115 -6.45 -31.69 3.41
N ALA A 116 -5.57 -32.35 2.65
CA ALA A 116 -5.07 -33.69 2.94
C ALA A 116 -3.56 -33.79 2.62
N PHE A 117 -2.86 -34.62 3.35
CA PHE A 117 -1.42 -34.90 3.09
C PHE A 117 -1.27 -36.01 2.05
N PRO A 118 -0.13 -36.09 1.34
CA PRO A 118 0.13 -37.15 0.36
C PRO A 118 0.01 -38.56 0.94
N ASP A 119 0.47 -38.74 2.16
CA ASP A 119 0.57 -40.05 2.83
C ASP A 119 -0.66 -40.35 3.74
N ASP A 120 -1.56 -39.36 3.92
CA ASP A 120 -2.72 -39.51 4.76
C ASP A 120 -3.99 -39.04 4.01
N PRO A 121 -4.89 -39.97 3.61
CA PRO A 121 -6.12 -39.63 2.91
C PRO A 121 -7.17 -38.93 3.79
N VAL A 122 -6.91 -38.73 5.08
CA VAL A 122 -7.82 -38.06 5.99
C VAL A 122 -7.93 -36.59 5.62
N ARG A 123 -9.15 -36.14 5.36
CA ARG A 123 -9.43 -34.73 5.05
C ARG A 123 -9.55 -33.91 6.34
N HIS A 124 -8.64 -32.99 6.51
CA HIS A 124 -8.64 -32.04 7.59
C HIS A 124 -9.43 -30.80 7.21
N ARG A 125 -10.16 -30.21 8.18
CA ARG A 125 -10.89 -28.98 7.94
C ARG A 125 -9.92 -27.82 7.76
N GLY A 126 -10.00 -27.13 6.62
CA GLY A 126 -9.25 -25.93 6.33
C GLY A 126 -9.81 -24.71 7.06
N LYS A 127 -8.97 -23.70 7.25
CA LYS A 127 -9.35 -22.40 7.80
C LYS A 127 -8.40 -21.33 7.22
N GLY A 128 -8.97 -20.15 6.92
CA GLY A 128 -8.20 -19.04 6.35
C GLY A 128 -8.14 -19.08 4.82
N GLN A 129 -7.29 -18.23 4.28
CA GLN A 129 -7.13 -18.05 2.84
C GLN A 129 -5.67 -18.18 2.46
N ILE A 130 -5.41 -18.57 1.20
CA ILE A 130 -4.07 -18.72 0.65
C ILE A 130 -3.99 -18.03 -0.71
N TYR A 131 -2.82 -17.52 -1.06
CA TYR A 131 -2.53 -17.14 -2.43
C TYR A 131 -2.19 -18.39 -3.24
N VAL A 132 -2.87 -18.57 -4.36
CA VAL A 132 -2.59 -19.64 -5.31
C VAL A 132 -2.24 -19.02 -6.66
N THR A 133 -1.12 -19.47 -7.24
CA THR A 133 -0.72 -19.08 -8.59
C THR A 133 -1.22 -20.13 -9.58
N LEU A 134 -2.12 -19.71 -10.48
CA LEU A 134 -2.77 -20.56 -11.49
C LEU A 134 -2.41 -20.08 -12.91
N PRO A 135 -2.47 -20.94 -13.93
CA PRO A 135 -2.48 -20.48 -15.32
C PRO A 135 -3.61 -19.48 -15.56
N ALA A 136 -3.36 -18.45 -16.38
CA ALA A 136 -4.38 -17.43 -16.65
C ALA A 136 -5.53 -17.96 -17.51
N SER A 137 -5.35 -19.10 -18.15
CA SER A 137 -6.37 -19.81 -18.92
C SER A 137 -6.35 -21.30 -18.53
N PRO A 138 -7.51 -21.91 -18.18
CA PRO A 138 -8.84 -21.31 -18.15
C PRO A 138 -9.04 -20.27 -17.04
N VAL A 139 -10.03 -19.39 -17.20
CA VAL A 139 -10.38 -18.38 -16.19
C VAL A 139 -11.22 -19.04 -15.09
N HIS A 140 -10.77 -18.94 -13.86
CA HIS A 140 -11.48 -19.43 -12.67
C HIS A 140 -12.31 -18.30 -12.05
N PRO A 141 -13.65 -18.38 -12.13
CA PRO A 141 -14.55 -17.37 -11.57
C PRO A 141 -14.62 -17.45 -10.04
N PRO A 142 -15.03 -16.35 -9.36
CA PRO A 142 -15.29 -16.40 -7.93
C PRO A 142 -16.41 -17.41 -7.59
N SER A 143 -16.31 -17.99 -6.40
CA SER A 143 -17.17 -19.05 -5.88
C SER A 143 -17.04 -20.41 -6.58
N GLU A 144 -16.10 -20.58 -7.51
CA GLU A 144 -15.73 -21.89 -8.04
C GLU A 144 -14.94 -22.67 -6.99
N ARG A 145 -15.27 -23.96 -6.80
CA ARG A 145 -14.55 -24.83 -5.88
C ARG A 145 -13.57 -25.69 -6.62
N LEU A 146 -12.30 -25.59 -6.23
CA LEU A 146 -11.17 -26.28 -6.88
C LEU A 146 -10.54 -27.29 -5.94
N GLY A 147 -10.07 -28.41 -6.51
CA GLY A 147 -9.20 -29.39 -5.86
C GLY A 147 -7.82 -29.32 -6.51
N LEU A 148 -6.76 -29.09 -5.74
CA LEU A 148 -5.44 -28.78 -6.23
C LEU A 148 -4.35 -29.40 -5.34
N TRP A 149 -3.29 -29.95 -5.96
CA TRP A 149 -2.04 -30.22 -5.25
C TRP A 149 -1.18 -28.96 -5.22
N LEU A 150 -0.80 -28.52 -4.04
CA LEU A 150 -0.15 -27.23 -3.82
C LEU A 150 1.14 -27.40 -3.00
N ASP A 151 2.24 -26.81 -3.48
CA ASP A 151 3.45 -26.56 -2.70
C ASP A 151 3.24 -25.28 -1.89
N MET A 152 3.10 -25.42 -0.57
CA MET A 152 2.82 -24.33 0.36
C MET A 152 4.11 -23.64 0.77
N LYS A 153 4.11 -22.30 0.74
CA LYS A 153 5.26 -21.47 1.14
C LYS A 153 4.81 -20.34 2.06
N ASP A 154 5.70 -19.93 2.95
CA ASP A 154 5.49 -18.73 3.75
C ASP A 154 5.31 -17.51 2.87
N LEU A 155 4.51 -16.55 3.37
CA LEU A 155 4.43 -15.23 2.78
C LEU A 155 5.79 -14.54 2.96
N SER A 156 6.30 -13.97 1.89
CA SER A 156 7.51 -13.16 1.91
C SER A 156 7.16 -11.71 1.59
N TYR A 157 7.65 -10.81 2.39
CA TYR A 157 7.43 -9.38 2.23
C TYR A 157 8.78 -8.69 2.14
N TYR A 158 8.94 -7.79 1.18
CA TYR A 158 10.13 -6.94 1.13
C TYR A 158 10.09 -5.95 2.29
N GLN A 159 11.14 -5.93 3.09
CA GLN A 159 11.26 -5.05 4.25
C GLN A 159 12.19 -3.87 3.94
N ASN A 160 11.97 -3.19 2.81
CA ASN A 160 12.71 -2.00 2.44
C ASN A 160 12.03 -0.72 2.94
N PRO A 161 12.78 0.34 3.26
CA PRO A 161 12.22 1.63 3.61
C PRO A 161 11.26 2.16 2.53
N GLY A 162 10.11 2.69 2.94
CA GLY A 162 9.12 3.29 2.04
C GLY A 162 8.24 2.32 1.27
N LEU A 163 8.40 1.02 1.46
CA LEU A 163 7.46 0.06 0.91
C LEU A 163 6.19 -0.02 1.76
N TYR A 164 5.08 -0.27 1.08
CA TYR A 164 3.81 -0.55 1.74
C TYR A 164 3.88 -1.92 2.44
N ASP A 165 3.63 -1.93 3.73
CA ASP A 165 3.56 -3.18 4.50
C ASP A 165 2.26 -3.94 4.19
N ALA A 166 2.37 -4.94 3.33
CA ALA A 166 1.24 -5.77 2.93
C ALA A 166 0.77 -6.75 4.04
N ARG A 167 1.54 -6.93 5.14
CA ARG A 167 1.20 -7.86 6.23
C ARG A 167 -0.17 -7.57 6.84
N HIS A 168 -0.49 -6.30 7.08
CA HIS A 168 -1.80 -5.92 7.64
C HIS A 168 -2.96 -6.25 6.71
N ARG A 169 -2.79 -6.04 5.39
CA ARG A 169 -3.79 -6.39 4.39
C ARG A 169 -4.00 -7.90 4.30
N ASP A 170 -2.92 -8.67 4.32
CA ASP A 170 -3.03 -10.13 4.24
C ASP A 170 -3.64 -10.70 5.53
N ARG A 171 -3.33 -10.12 6.69
CA ARG A 171 -4.01 -10.45 7.97
C ARG A 171 -5.50 -10.08 7.94
N GLU A 172 -5.88 -8.94 7.40
CA GLU A 172 -7.28 -8.54 7.21
C GLU A 172 -8.06 -9.58 6.41
N GLN A 173 -7.46 -10.08 5.33
CA GLN A 173 -8.06 -11.12 4.49
C GLN A 173 -7.83 -12.54 5.03
N SER A 174 -7.19 -12.70 6.19
CA SER A 174 -6.82 -14.00 6.76
C SER A 174 -5.98 -14.86 5.81
N ILE A 175 -5.14 -14.24 4.98
CA ILE A 175 -4.21 -14.92 4.08
C ILE A 175 -2.94 -15.21 4.87
N PHE A 176 -2.56 -16.49 4.95
CA PHE A 176 -1.46 -16.93 5.81
C PHE A 176 -0.34 -17.65 5.07
N LEU A 177 -0.57 -18.15 3.84
CA LEU A 177 0.42 -18.80 3.00
C LEU A 177 0.26 -18.38 1.54
N LYS A 178 1.33 -18.54 0.76
CA LYS A 178 1.30 -18.53 -0.70
C LYS A 178 1.59 -19.96 -1.20
N SER A 179 1.04 -20.29 -2.37
CA SER A 179 1.22 -21.62 -2.93
C SER A 179 1.37 -21.60 -4.45
N TYR A 180 2.00 -22.65 -4.93
CA TYR A 180 2.18 -22.92 -6.36
C TYR A 180 1.64 -24.31 -6.64
N ILE A 181 1.11 -24.50 -7.84
CA ILE A 181 0.66 -25.83 -8.28
C ILE A 181 1.88 -26.74 -8.35
N VAL A 182 1.75 -27.96 -7.82
CA VAL A 182 2.77 -29.00 -7.99
C VAL A 182 2.85 -29.38 -9.47
N PRO A 183 4.04 -29.41 -10.08
CA PRO A 183 4.20 -29.80 -11.49
C PRO A 183 3.48 -31.12 -11.82
N ASP A 184 2.97 -31.23 -13.03
CA ASP A 184 2.28 -32.43 -13.56
C ASP A 184 0.98 -32.80 -12.83
N THR A 185 0.39 -31.89 -12.04
CA THR A 185 -0.92 -32.11 -11.40
C THR A 185 -2.03 -31.36 -12.12
N GLU A 186 -3.22 -31.97 -12.18
CA GLU A 186 -4.39 -31.38 -12.81
C GLU A 186 -5.21 -30.54 -11.82
N ILE A 187 -5.77 -29.44 -12.34
CA ILE A 187 -6.73 -28.60 -11.61
C ILE A 187 -8.09 -29.27 -11.72
N GLN A 188 -8.64 -29.74 -10.61
CA GLN A 188 -9.96 -30.34 -10.56
C GLN A 188 -11.01 -29.30 -10.20
N VAL A 189 -11.97 -29.07 -11.10
CA VAL A 189 -13.14 -28.26 -10.77
C VAL A 189 -14.16 -29.16 -10.09
N LEU A 190 -14.30 -29.00 -8.77
CA LEU A 190 -15.22 -29.79 -7.95
C LEU A 190 -16.66 -29.29 -8.07
N GLU A 191 -16.84 -27.97 -8.01
CA GLU A 191 -18.14 -27.31 -8.16
C GLU A 191 -17.98 -26.04 -9.00
N PRO A 192 -18.85 -25.81 -10.00
CA PRO A 192 -18.81 -24.57 -10.78
C PRO A 192 -19.21 -23.37 -9.93
N GLY A 193 -18.72 -22.18 -10.29
CA GLY A 193 -19.04 -20.94 -9.57
C GLY A 193 -20.55 -20.69 -9.48
N GLN A 194 -21.03 -20.37 -8.29
CA GLN A 194 -22.44 -20.13 -7.98
C GLN A 194 -22.60 -18.98 -6.98
N GLY A 195 -23.86 -18.55 -6.78
CA GLY A 195 -24.18 -17.52 -5.81
C GLY A 195 -23.99 -16.08 -6.29
N ILE A 196 -24.10 -15.11 -5.37
CA ILE A 196 -24.14 -13.68 -5.69
C ILE A 196 -22.80 -13.20 -6.27
N ALA A 197 -21.67 -13.62 -5.73
CA ALA A 197 -20.35 -13.20 -6.20
C ALA A 197 -20.10 -13.63 -7.65
N TYR A 198 -20.49 -14.85 -8.02
CA TYR A 198 -20.43 -15.33 -9.40
C TYR A 198 -21.34 -14.53 -10.34
N GLN A 199 -22.59 -14.22 -9.91
CA GLN A 199 -23.51 -13.45 -10.74
C GLN A 199 -23.02 -12.00 -10.96
N LEU A 200 -22.45 -11.37 -9.94
CA LEU A 200 -21.82 -10.04 -10.06
C LEU A 200 -20.63 -10.08 -11.00
N TRP A 201 -19.75 -11.08 -10.88
CA TRP A 201 -18.62 -11.27 -11.79
C TRP A 201 -19.12 -11.47 -13.23
N ARG A 202 -20.11 -12.32 -13.44
CA ARG A 202 -20.69 -12.56 -14.77
C ARG A 202 -21.31 -11.28 -15.36
N LEU A 203 -21.98 -10.49 -14.54
CA LEU A 203 -22.53 -9.20 -14.94
C LEU A 203 -21.41 -8.23 -15.37
N ARG A 204 -20.31 -8.12 -14.62
CA ARG A 204 -19.17 -7.30 -15.01
C ARG A 204 -18.56 -7.75 -16.34
N GLN A 205 -18.38 -9.06 -16.53
CA GLN A 205 -17.87 -9.62 -17.79
C GLN A 205 -18.80 -9.30 -18.95
N TYR A 206 -20.10 -9.45 -18.77
CA TYR A 206 -21.10 -9.10 -19.78
C TYR A 206 -21.02 -7.61 -20.14
N LEU A 207 -21.00 -6.71 -19.17
CA LEU A 207 -20.92 -5.27 -19.40
C LEU A 207 -19.60 -4.89 -20.07
N THR A 208 -18.48 -5.43 -19.62
CA THR A 208 -17.17 -5.19 -20.25
C THR A 208 -17.14 -5.69 -21.70
N SER A 209 -17.73 -6.85 -21.99
CA SER A 209 -17.86 -7.35 -23.36
C SER A 209 -18.74 -6.43 -24.23
N MET A 210 -19.83 -5.92 -23.68
CA MET A 210 -20.68 -4.93 -24.34
C MET A 210 -19.91 -3.64 -24.66
N TYR A 211 -19.09 -3.14 -23.74
CA TYR A 211 -18.27 -1.93 -23.99
C TYR A 211 -17.30 -2.16 -25.16
N ARG A 212 -16.70 -3.33 -25.24
CA ARG A 212 -15.77 -3.72 -26.32
C ARG A 212 -16.42 -3.86 -27.68
N THR A 213 -17.74 -3.90 -27.78
CA THR A 213 -18.43 -3.90 -29.09
C THR A 213 -18.46 -2.51 -29.74
N VAL A 214 -18.26 -1.44 -28.97
CA VAL A 214 -18.38 -0.04 -29.44
C VAL A 214 -17.09 0.73 -29.21
N LEU A 215 -16.43 0.52 -28.07
CA LEU A 215 -15.22 1.21 -27.66
C LEU A 215 -13.98 0.38 -28.01
N ASP A 216 -12.88 1.07 -28.32
CA ASP A 216 -11.57 0.42 -28.41
C ASP A 216 -11.22 -0.29 -27.09
N ARG A 217 -10.36 -1.30 -27.18
CA ARG A 217 -10.00 -2.16 -26.06
C ARG A 217 -9.63 -1.37 -24.81
N ASP A 218 -8.73 -0.40 -24.92
CA ASP A 218 -8.25 0.39 -23.80
C ASP A 218 -9.35 1.24 -23.18
N TYR A 219 -10.18 1.89 -23.99
CA TYR A 219 -11.32 2.68 -23.52
C TYR A 219 -12.38 1.83 -22.82
N ALA A 220 -12.63 0.61 -23.31
CA ALA A 220 -13.56 -0.32 -22.66
C ALA A 220 -13.07 -0.74 -21.27
N TYR A 221 -11.76 -1.01 -21.11
CA TYR A 221 -11.18 -1.32 -19.79
C TYR A 221 -11.09 -0.10 -18.88
N ILE A 222 -10.81 1.10 -19.41
CA ILE A 222 -10.88 2.35 -18.62
C ILE A 222 -12.30 2.53 -18.07
N LEU A 223 -13.32 2.38 -18.91
CA LEU A 223 -14.72 2.52 -18.48
C LEU A 223 -15.09 1.45 -17.45
N SER A 224 -14.69 0.20 -17.66
CA SER A 224 -14.88 -0.88 -16.66
C SER A 224 -14.22 -0.55 -15.33
N SER A 225 -12.99 -0.06 -15.35
CA SER A 225 -12.24 0.33 -14.16
C SER A 225 -12.91 1.50 -13.42
N LEU A 226 -13.38 2.51 -14.16
CA LEU A 226 -14.12 3.65 -13.61
C LEU A 226 -15.44 3.23 -12.93
N LEU A 227 -16.16 2.26 -13.53
CA LEU A 227 -17.49 1.86 -13.03
C LEU A 227 -17.44 0.78 -11.97
N PHE A 228 -16.54 -0.17 -12.07
CA PHE A 228 -16.53 -1.37 -11.22
C PHE A 228 -15.24 -1.52 -10.41
N GLY A 229 -14.18 -0.79 -10.73
CA GLY A 229 -12.83 -1.02 -10.19
C GLY A 229 -12.15 -2.21 -10.87
N GLY A 230 -10.91 -2.49 -10.44
CA GLY A 230 -10.13 -3.57 -11.02
C GLY A 230 -9.60 -3.29 -12.44
N HIS A 231 -9.25 -4.34 -13.14
CA HIS A 231 -8.74 -4.30 -14.53
C HIS A 231 -7.44 -3.49 -14.74
N TYR A 232 -6.69 -3.18 -13.67
CA TYR A 232 -5.42 -2.46 -13.80
C TYR A 232 -4.39 -3.21 -14.64
N ASP A 233 -4.39 -4.55 -14.59
CA ASP A 233 -3.51 -5.42 -15.39
C ASP A 233 -3.80 -5.35 -16.90
N GLU A 234 -4.99 -4.89 -17.26
CA GLU A 234 -5.42 -4.79 -18.65
C GLU A 234 -5.21 -3.38 -19.22
N LEU A 235 -4.88 -2.40 -18.36
CA LEU A 235 -4.61 -1.02 -18.76
C LEU A 235 -3.15 -0.83 -19.17
N PRO A 236 -2.87 -0.01 -20.20
CA PRO A 236 -1.49 0.33 -20.55
C PRO A 236 -0.74 0.96 -19.39
N PRO A 237 0.50 0.54 -19.06
CA PRO A 237 1.29 1.12 -17.98
C PRO A 237 1.48 2.64 -18.09
N ALA A 238 1.69 3.15 -19.31
CA ALA A 238 1.81 4.58 -19.58
C ALA A 238 0.55 5.38 -19.20
N LEU A 239 -0.64 4.76 -19.35
CA LEU A 239 -1.89 5.37 -18.91
C LEU A 239 -1.94 5.48 -17.40
N LEU A 240 -1.66 4.39 -16.68
CA LEU A 240 -1.64 4.36 -15.21
C LEU A 240 -0.62 5.38 -14.66
N GLU A 241 0.54 5.46 -15.28
CA GLU A 241 1.56 6.44 -14.92
C GLU A 241 1.08 7.87 -15.15
N SER A 242 0.44 8.18 -16.28
CA SER A 242 -0.10 9.51 -16.55
C SER A 242 -1.14 9.95 -15.51
N PHE A 243 -2.04 9.04 -15.10
CA PHE A 243 -3.02 9.28 -14.05
C PHE A 243 -2.38 9.43 -12.65
N SER A 244 -1.28 8.74 -12.40
CA SER A 244 -0.47 8.89 -11.19
C SER A 244 0.21 10.26 -11.13
N ILE A 245 0.82 10.71 -12.25
CA ILE A 245 1.49 12.01 -12.38
C ILE A 245 0.53 13.17 -12.15
N THR A 246 -0.69 13.08 -12.70
CA THR A 246 -1.71 14.11 -12.52
C THR A 246 -2.46 14.01 -11.18
N GLY A 247 -2.22 12.95 -10.39
CA GLY A 247 -2.92 12.69 -9.13
C GLY A 247 -4.36 12.21 -9.29
N LEU A 248 -4.78 11.82 -10.50
CA LEU A 248 -6.12 11.33 -10.81
C LEU A 248 -6.25 9.80 -10.71
N ILE A 249 -5.20 9.08 -10.33
CA ILE A 249 -5.22 7.60 -10.24
C ILE A 249 -6.34 7.07 -9.35
N HIS A 250 -6.73 7.83 -8.33
CA HIS A 250 -7.83 7.49 -7.42
C HIS A 250 -9.21 7.48 -8.11
N ILE A 251 -9.36 8.10 -9.28
CA ILE A 251 -10.61 8.09 -10.07
C ILE A 251 -10.73 6.80 -10.88
N LEU A 252 -9.60 6.20 -11.32
CA LEU A 252 -9.62 4.91 -12.02
C LEU A 252 -10.11 3.75 -11.14
N SER A 253 -10.08 3.90 -9.82
CA SER A 253 -10.81 3.04 -8.89
C SER A 253 -12.14 3.68 -8.52
N VAL A 254 -13.12 2.86 -8.13
CA VAL A 254 -14.40 3.43 -7.66
C VAL A 254 -14.16 4.27 -6.42
N SER A 255 -14.41 5.56 -6.55
CA SER A 255 -14.14 6.57 -5.53
C SER A 255 -15.40 7.02 -4.79
N GLY A 256 -15.20 7.80 -3.72
CA GLY A 256 -16.32 8.40 -2.99
C GLY A 256 -17.17 9.35 -3.82
N SER A 257 -16.61 10.00 -4.86
CA SER A 257 -17.36 10.85 -5.78
C SER A 257 -18.38 10.06 -6.59
N HIS A 258 -18.02 8.86 -7.07
CA HIS A 258 -18.92 7.98 -7.82
C HIS A 258 -20.17 7.63 -7.01
N MET A 259 -19.99 7.27 -5.73
CA MET A 259 -21.12 6.99 -4.81
C MET A 259 -21.98 8.23 -4.58
N SER A 260 -21.37 9.40 -4.44
CA SER A 260 -22.09 10.66 -4.25
C SER A 260 -22.90 11.04 -5.49
N LEU A 261 -22.31 10.88 -6.70
CA LEU A 261 -22.97 11.10 -7.98
C LEU A 261 -24.15 10.14 -8.17
N LEU A 262 -23.96 8.85 -7.90
CA LEU A 262 -25.00 7.85 -7.98
C LEU A 262 -26.17 8.17 -7.03
N LEU A 263 -25.87 8.48 -5.77
CA LEU A 263 -26.89 8.90 -4.79
C LEU A 263 -27.62 10.16 -5.23
N ALA A 264 -26.92 11.17 -5.74
CA ALA A 264 -27.53 12.38 -6.23
C ALA A 264 -28.47 12.09 -7.40
N ALA A 265 -28.06 11.25 -8.37
CA ALA A 265 -28.89 10.81 -9.47
C ALA A 265 -30.15 10.09 -9.01
N VAL A 266 -30.03 9.13 -8.08
CA VAL A 266 -31.18 8.40 -7.50
C VAL A 266 -32.14 9.36 -6.80
N GLN A 267 -31.62 10.35 -6.04
CA GLN A 267 -32.45 11.30 -5.33
C GLN A 267 -33.17 12.27 -6.28
N ILE A 268 -32.49 12.73 -7.34
CA ILE A 268 -33.10 13.60 -8.35
C ILE A 268 -34.20 12.84 -9.09
N LEU A 269 -33.92 11.67 -9.61
CA LEU A 269 -34.89 10.83 -10.34
C LEU A 269 -36.06 10.41 -9.46
N GLY A 270 -35.80 10.03 -8.22
CA GLY A 270 -36.85 9.66 -7.27
C GLY A 270 -37.77 10.82 -6.89
N ARG A 271 -37.22 12.04 -6.75
CA ARG A 271 -38.04 13.25 -6.53
C ARG A 271 -38.85 13.64 -7.79
N MET A 272 -38.26 13.51 -8.97
CA MET A 272 -38.99 13.69 -10.23
C MET A 272 -40.16 12.69 -10.35
N ALA A 273 -39.97 11.45 -9.90
CA ALA A 273 -41.01 10.45 -9.79
C ALA A 273 -41.95 10.65 -8.59
N SER A 274 -41.85 11.79 -7.89
CA SER A 274 -42.70 12.13 -6.73
C SER A 274 -42.65 11.13 -5.58
N LEU A 275 -41.54 10.39 -5.41
CA LEU A 275 -41.35 9.45 -4.32
C LEU A 275 -41.29 10.21 -2.96
N ARG A 276 -41.98 9.64 -1.96
CA ARG A 276 -41.89 10.14 -0.57
C ARG A 276 -40.50 9.81 0.02
N GLU A 277 -40.09 10.53 1.07
CA GLU A 277 -38.77 10.41 1.69
C GLU A 277 -38.41 8.98 2.14
N ARG A 278 -39.34 8.21 2.70
CA ARG A 278 -39.08 6.84 3.15
C ARG A 278 -38.77 5.87 1.99
N PRO A 279 -39.62 5.70 0.94
CA PRO A 279 -39.30 4.88 -0.22
C PRO A 279 -38.05 5.37 -0.97
N LEU A 280 -37.81 6.68 -1.02
CA LEU A 280 -36.61 7.24 -1.61
C LEU A 280 -35.33 6.84 -0.83
N PHE A 281 -35.39 6.84 0.51
CA PHE A 281 -34.30 6.33 1.34
C PHE A 281 -34.04 4.84 1.10
N ILE A 282 -35.10 4.01 1.06
CA ILE A 282 -34.97 2.57 0.81
C ILE A 282 -34.36 2.33 -0.57
N LEU A 283 -34.83 3.04 -1.60
CA LEU A 283 -34.27 2.95 -2.96
C LEU A 283 -32.79 3.35 -2.97
N SER A 284 -32.43 4.44 -2.30
CA SER A 284 -31.04 4.87 -2.15
C SER A 284 -30.17 3.83 -1.47
N ALA A 285 -30.67 3.20 -0.40
CA ALA A 285 -29.96 2.16 0.33
C ALA A 285 -29.74 0.91 -0.53
N VAL A 286 -30.77 0.46 -1.25
CA VAL A 286 -30.67 -0.69 -2.16
C VAL A 286 -29.64 -0.43 -3.26
N VAL A 287 -29.72 0.74 -3.93
CA VAL A 287 -28.78 1.08 -5.01
C VAL A 287 -27.35 1.17 -4.50
N VAL A 288 -27.12 1.78 -3.33
CA VAL A 288 -25.79 1.89 -2.71
C VAL A 288 -25.21 0.50 -2.38
N ILE A 289 -26.03 -0.38 -1.80
CA ILE A 289 -25.58 -1.75 -1.47
C ILE A 289 -25.26 -2.55 -2.74
N LEU A 290 -26.13 -2.51 -3.74
CA LEU A 290 -25.93 -3.23 -4.99
C LEU A 290 -24.70 -2.71 -5.75
N TYR A 291 -24.55 -1.39 -5.86
CA TYR A 291 -23.38 -0.80 -6.52
C TYR A 291 -22.10 -1.02 -5.71
N GLY A 292 -22.15 -0.92 -4.39
CA GLY A 292 -21.02 -1.24 -3.52
C GLY A 292 -20.53 -2.69 -3.67
N ALA A 293 -21.46 -3.64 -3.80
CA ALA A 293 -21.13 -5.04 -4.11
C ALA A 293 -20.57 -5.22 -5.52
N LEU A 294 -21.09 -4.46 -6.49
CA LEU A 294 -20.56 -4.45 -7.85
C LEU A 294 -19.17 -3.82 -7.92
N ALA A 295 -18.85 -2.87 -7.08
CA ALA A 295 -17.57 -2.15 -6.99
C ALA A 295 -16.57 -2.78 -5.99
N GLU A 296 -16.71 -4.07 -5.67
CA GLU A 296 -15.81 -4.85 -4.80
C GLU A 296 -15.64 -4.35 -3.36
N GLY A 297 -16.48 -3.41 -2.91
CA GLY A 297 -16.52 -2.98 -1.51
C GLY A 297 -15.21 -2.40 -0.97
N THR A 298 -14.46 -1.66 -1.79
CA THR A 298 -13.21 -1.01 -1.34
C THR A 298 -13.45 0.00 -0.23
N ALA A 299 -12.44 0.30 0.60
CA ALA A 299 -12.57 1.20 1.74
C ALA A 299 -13.18 2.59 1.38
N PRO A 300 -12.80 3.27 0.26
CA PRO A 300 -13.45 4.49 -0.17
C PRO A 300 -14.95 4.33 -0.48
N VAL A 301 -15.34 3.21 -1.08
CA VAL A 301 -16.74 2.88 -1.42
C VAL A 301 -17.55 2.68 -0.16
N ILE A 302 -17.06 1.88 0.79
CA ILE A 302 -17.74 1.63 2.08
C ILE A 302 -17.93 2.94 2.85
N ARG A 303 -16.87 3.75 2.96
CA ARG A 303 -16.94 5.05 3.65
C ARG A 303 -17.99 5.97 3.05
N SER A 304 -17.96 6.18 1.73
CA SER A 304 -18.88 7.07 1.04
C SER A 304 -20.32 6.53 1.05
N SER A 305 -20.50 5.22 0.99
CA SER A 305 -21.77 4.56 1.17
C SER A 305 -22.38 4.84 2.55
N LEU A 306 -21.61 4.65 3.61
CA LEU A 306 -22.04 4.92 4.99
C LEU A 306 -22.38 6.40 5.18
N MET A 307 -21.53 7.32 4.74
CA MET A 307 -21.77 8.76 4.84
C MET A 307 -23.00 9.17 4.04
N GLY A 308 -23.16 8.65 2.83
CA GLY A 308 -24.30 8.92 1.96
C GLY A 308 -25.61 8.41 2.56
N LEU A 309 -25.62 7.20 3.13
CA LEU A 309 -26.79 6.63 3.81
C LEU A 309 -27.15 7.41 5.08
N ILE A 310 -26.15 7.84 5.88
CA ILE A 310 -26.37 8.71 7.04
C ILE A 310 -27.00 10.05 6.61
N SER A 311 -26.51 10.62 5.50
CA SER A 311 -27.07 11.85 4.92
C SER A 311 -28.53 11.65 4.48
N ALA A 312 -28.83 10.61 3.71
CA ALA A 312 -30.17 10.30 3.26
C ALA A 312 -31.13 10.00 4.42
N TYR A 313 -30.65 9.27 5.43
CA TYR A 313 -31.43 9.03 6.65
C TYR A 313 -31.76 10.31 7.41
N SER A 314 -30.82 11.25 7.49
CA SER A 314 -31.03 12.51 8.21
C SER A 314 -32.17 13.35 7.59
N LEU A 315 -32.30 13.31 6.27
CA LEU A 315 -33.42 13.95 5.55
C LEU A 315 -34.76 13.29 5.92
N THR A 316 -34.79 11.95 5.89
CA THR A 316 -36.00 11.18 6.24
C THR A 316 -36.40 11.37 7.70
N ALA A 317 -35.42 11.42 8.61
CA ALA A 317 -35.64 11.57 10.05
C ALA A 317 -35.80 13.04 10.48
N ARG A 318 -35.73 14.00 9.55
CA ARG A 318 -35.73 15.45 9.80
C ARG A 318 -34.75 15.90 10.88
N ARG A 319 -33.54 15.25 10.90
CA ARG A 319 -32.45 15.58 11.83
C ARG A 319 -31.39 16.42 11.14
N GLN A 320 -30.68 17.22 11.93
CA GLN A 320 -29.55 17.99 11.41
C GLN A 320 -28.41 17.05 11.01
N TYR A 321 -27.98 17.14 9.77
CA TYR A 321 -26.82 16.45 9.24
C TYR A 321 -25.56 17.28 9.48
N THR A 322 -24.52 16.67 10.03
CA THR A 322 -23.18 17.23 10.09
C THR A 322 -22.20 16.25 9.48
N ALA A 323 -21.51 16.69 8.44
CA ALA A 323 -20.54 15.84 7.72
C ALA A 323 -19.44 15.28 8.65
N CYS A 324 -19.06 16.06 9.68
CA CYS A 324 -18.08 15.62 10.68
C CYS A 324 -18.57 14.41 11.49
N HIS A 325 -19.85 14.41 11.92
CA HIS A 325 -20.41 13.23 12.62
C HIS A 325 -20.54 12.03 11.70
N ALA A 326 -20.99 12.24 10.45
CA ALA A 326 -21.13 11.16 9.49
C ALA A 326 -19.79 10.51 9.18
N LEU A 327 -18.73 11.32 8.98
CA LEU A 327 -17.38 10.80 8.78
C LEU A 327 -16.88 10.02 10.00
N ALA A 328 -17.03 10.56 11.20
CA ALA A 328 -16.59 9.92 12.43
C ALA A 328 -17.32 8.60 12.67
N LEU A 329 -18.64 8.53 12.45
CA LEU A 329 -19.41 7.30 12.57
C LEU A 329 -19.02 6.27 11.52
N ALA A 330 -18.77 6.70 10.28
CA ALA A 330 -18.28 5.81 9.22
C ALA A 330 -16.91 5.21 9.59
N VAL A 331 -15.97 6.03 10.06
CA VAL A 331 -14.65 5.57 10.51
C VAL A 331 -14.78 4.58 11.68
N ILE A 332 -15.59 4.90 12.69
CA ILE A 332 -15.82 3.99 13.83
C ILE A 332 -16.40 2.65 13.35
N ALA A 333 -17.42 2.69 12.49
CA ALA A 333 -18.05 1.47 11.97
C ALA A 333 -17.05 0.61 11.17
N MET A 334 -16.24 1.23 10.32
CA MET A 334 -15.22 0.55 9.52
C MET A 334 -14.13 -0.08 10.41
N LEU A 335 -13.61 0.66 11.39
CA LEU A 335 -12.57 0.15 12.30
C LEU A 335 -13.08 -0.91 13.29
N LEU A 336 -14.36 -0.88 13.64
CA LEU A 336 -14.99 -1.96 14.40
C LEU A 336 -15.22 -3.23 13.55
N TYR A 337 -15.48 -3.06 12.25
CA TYR A 337 -15.58 -4.18 11.30
C TYR A 337 -14.22 -4.83 11.08
N SER A 338 -13.21 -4.07 10.64
CA SER A 338 -11.83 -4.53 10.51
C SER A 338 -10.85 -3.48 11.05
N PRO A 339 -10.12 -3.75 12.15
CA PRO A 339 -9.13 -2.83 12.69
C PRO A 339 -7.93 -2.64 11.75
N TYR A 340 -7.61 -3.62 10.91
CA TYR A 340 -6.53 -3.54 9.93
C TYR A 340 -6.75 -2.48 8.85
N LEU A 341 -7.99 -2.06 8.59
CA LEU A 341 -8.28 -0.95 7.68
C LEU A 341 -7.54 0.34 8.05
N LEU A 342 -7.20 0.54 9.33
CA LEU A 342 -6.42 1.71 9.76
C LEU A 342 -5.07 1.79 9.07
N PHE A 343 -4.47 0.66 8.73
CA PHE A 343 -3.17 0.53 8.06
C PHE A 343 -3.30 0.46 6.53
N ASP A 344 -4.53 0.34 6.01
CA ASP A 344 -4.80 0.34 4.56
C ASP A 344 -4.65 1.74 3.97
N LEU A 345 -3.83 1.85 2.90
CA LEU A 345 -3.53 3.11 2.25
C LEU A 345 -4.79 3.77 1.66
N SER A 346 -5.70 2.98 1.08
CA SER A 346 -6.94 3.49 0.49
C SER A 346 -7.85 4.07 1.56
N PHE A 347 -7.92 3.45 2.75
CA PHE A 347 -8.62 3.99 3.91
C PHE A 347 -8.00 5.29 4.38
N GLN A 348 -6.67 5.34 4.57
CA GLN A 348 -5.95 6.52 5.06
C GLN A 348 -6.13 7.72 4.12
N LEU A 349 -5.92 7.52 2.81
CA LEU A 349 -6.09 8.57 1.81
C LEU A 349 -7.54 9.05 1.71
N SER A 350 -8.49 8.12 1.69
CA SER A 350 -9.91 8.43 1.56
C SER A 350 -10.46 9.16 2.79
N CYS A 351 -10.17 8.69 3.99
CA CYS A 351 -10.59 9.32 5.24
C CYS A 351 -9.87 10.65 5.48
N GLY A 352 -8.57 10.72 5.15
CA GLY A 352 -7.77 11.94 5.22
C GLY A 352 -8.32 13.05 4.30
N ALA A 353 -8.57 12.72 3.02
CA ALA A 353 -9.17 13.67 2.08
C ALA A 353 -10.52 14.19 2.58
N ALA A 354 -11.42 13.28 3.01
CA ALA A 354 -12.72 13.65 3.54
C ALA A 354 -12.63 14.52 4.80
N ALA A 355 -11.71 14.19 5.73
CA ALA A 355 -11.44 15.00 6.91
C ALA A 355 -10.93 16.39 6.54
N GLY A 356 -10.00 16.49 5.58
CA GLY A 356 -9.50 17.75 5.06
C GLY A 356 -10.64 18.64 4.53
N ILE A 357 -11.50 18.11 3.70
CA ILE A 357 -12.65 18.82 3.16
C ILE A 357 -13.59 19.25 4.29
N VAL A 358 -14.02 18.32 5.14
CA VAL A 358 -15.00 18.59 6.20
C VAL A 358 -14.51 19.63 7.21
N LEU A 359 -13.21 19.61 7.54
CA LEU A 359 -12.63 20.48 8.57
C LEU A 359 -12.15 21.82 8.02
N LEU A 360 -11.60 21.86 6.79
CA LEU A 360 -10.90 23.03 6.28
C LEU A 360 -11.67 23.81 5.21
N GLN A 361 -12.74 23.27 4.61
CA GLN A 361 -13.41 23.89 3.48
C GLN A 361 -13.89 25.32 3.79
N ARG A 362 -14.60 25.53 4.92
CA ARG A 362 -15.12 26.85 5.27
C ARG A 362 -14.03 27.93 5.43
N PRO A 363 -12.93 27.71 6.19
CA PRO A 363 -11.88 28.72 6.29
C PRO A 363 -11.14 28.93 4.96
N VAL A 364 -10.88 27.88 4.17
CA VAL A 364 -10.21 28.00 2.88
C VAL A 364 -11.08 28.76 1.86
N GLU A 365 -12.38 28.50 1.78
CA GLU A 365 -13.30 29.27 0.94
C GLU A 365 -13.31 30.77 1.26
N ARG A 366 -13.17 31.13 2.54
CA ARG A 366 -13.04 32.55 2.94
C ARG A 366 -11.74 33.16 2.41
N TRP A 367 -10.64 32.43 2.41
CA TRP A 367 -9.37 32.89 1.84
C TRP A 367 -9.43 33.07 0.33
N LEU A 368 -10.20 32.19 -0.32
CA LEU A 368 -10.41 32.20 -1.77
C LEU A 368 -11.56 33.12 -2.21
N SER A 369 -12.00 34.10 -1.36
CA SER A 369 -13.10 35.01 -1.64
C SER A 369 -12.89 35.86 -2.91
N VAL A 370 -11.65 36.02 -3.35
CA VAL A 370 -11.28 36.71 -4.60
C VAL A 370 -11.71 35.93 -5.86
N LEU A 371 -11.84 34.61 -5.75
CA LEU A 371 -12.23 33.76 -6.88
C LEU A 371 -13.75 33.85 -7.13
N PRO A 372 -14.19 33.75 -8.40
CA PRO A 372 -15.58 33.58 -8.74
C PRO A 372 -16.24 32.41 -8.02
N ALA A 373 -17.51 32.54 -7.63
CA ALA A 373 -18.20 31.57 -6.78
C ALA A 373 -18.17 30.11 -7.39
N PHE A 374 -18.27 30.00 -8.71
CA PHE A 374 -18.28 28.69 -9.40
C PHE A 374 -16.93 27.95 -9.32
N LEU A 375 -15.80 28.68 -9.28
CA LEU A 375 -14.46 28.09 -9.12
C LEU A 375 -14.09 27.89 -7.66
N ARG A 376 -14.56 28.77 -6.78
CA ARG A 376 -14.18 28.81 -5.36
C ARG A 376 -14.41 27.49 -4.66
N SER A 377 -15.58 26.89 -4.83
CA SER A 377 -15.92 25.63 -4.17
C SER A 377 -15.05 24.48 -4.65
N GLY A 378 -14.89 24.29 -5.96
CA GLY A 378 -14.06 23.23 -6.52
C GLY A 378 -12.59 23.36 -6.13
N VAL A 379 -12.02 24.56 -6.26
CA VAL A 379 -10.63 24.85 -5.87
C VAL A 379 -10.43 24.62 -4.37
N SER A 380 -11.38 25.05 -3.53
CA SER A 380 -11.27 24.88 -2.08
C SER A 380 -11.31 23.42 -1.67
N VAL A 381 -12.16 22.59 -2.27
CA VAL A 381 -12.24 21.14 -2.02
C VAL A 381 -10.91 20.48 -2.34
N CYS A 382 -10.32 20.76 -3.51
CA CYS A 382 -9.02 20.20 -3.92
C CYS A 382 -7.90 20.62 -2.94
N ILE A 383 -7.80 21.90 -2.60
CA ILE A 383 -6.79 22.41 -1.65
C ILE A 383 -6.96 21.76 -0.27
N CYS A 384 -8.19 21.68 0.25
CA CYS A 384 -8.45 21.10 1.57
C CYS A 384 -8.07 19.62 1.65
N ALA A 385 -8.39 18.84 0.62
CA ALA A 385 -8.00 17.44 0.54
C ALA A 385 -6.47 17.30 0.52
N GLN A 386 -5.80 18.06 -0.35
CA GLN A 386 -4.34 18.01 -0.47
C GLN A 386 -3.62 18.45 0.81
N LEU A 387 -4.02 19.54 1.43
CA LEU A 387 -3.40 20.03 2.67
C LEU A 387 -3.34 18.95 3.76
N LEU A 388 -4.37 18.13 3.90
CA LEU A 388 -4.32 17.05 4.89
C LEU A 388 -3.52 15.84 4.42
N LEU A 389 -3.43 15.62 3.09
CA LEU A 389 -2.77 14.45 2.53
C LEU A 389 -1.26 14.63 2.27
N ILE A 390 -0.72 15.84 2.22
CA ILE A 390 0.70 16.10 1.88
C ILE A 390 1.68 15.20 2.65
N PRO A 391 1.66 15.10 4.00
CA PRO A 391 2.61 14.26 4.70
C PRO A 391 2.46 12.78 4.36
N LEU A 392 1.22 12.31 4.16
CA LEU A 392 0.92 10.93 3.82
C LEU A 392 1.38 10.57 2.41
N LEU A 393 1.18 11.48 1.44
CA LEU A 393 1.65 11.32 0.06
C LEU A 393 3.17 11.28 -0.01
N LEU A 394 3.86 12.16 0.72
CA LEU A 394 5.32 12.17 0.76
C LEU A 394 5.88 10.94 1.46
N TYR A 395 5.22 10.44 2.51
CA TYR A 395 5.65 9.24 3.20
C TYR A 395 5.54 7.98 2.33
N HIS A 396 4.40 7.78 1.63
CA HIS A 396 4.15 6.57 0.86
C HIS A 396 4.64 6.63 -0.59
N PHE A 397 4.61 7.80 -1.23
CA PHE A 397 4.92 7.93 -2.67
C PHE A 397 6.17 8.75 -2.95
N SER A 398 6.75 9.41 -1.95
CA SER A 398 7.92 10.29 -2.08
C SER A 398 7.75 11.35 -3.18
N SER A 399 6.51 11.70 -3.52
CA SER A 399 6.20 12.64 -4.59
C SER A 399 4.86 13.35 -4.37
N LEU A 400 4.75 14.55 -4.96
CA LEU A 400 3.51 15.32 -5.01
C LEU A 400 3.16 15.65 -6.46
N PRO A 401 1.90 15.42 -6.89
CA PRO A 401 1.43 15.82 -8.21
C PRO A 401 1.18 17.33 -8.27
N VAL A 402 2.05 18.08 -8.97
CA VAL A 402 2.01 19.54 -9.01
C VAL A 402 0.74 20.06 -9.67
N TYR A 403 0.34 19.45 -10.77
CA TYR A 403 -0.83 19.86 -11.56
C TYR A 403 -2.13 19.18 -11.14
N SER A 404 -2.17 18.53 -9.97
CA SER A 404 -3.38 17.80 -9.54
C SER A 404 -4.58 18.73 -9.35
N LEU A 405 -4.38 19.97 -8.92
CA LEU A 405 -5.46 20.97 -8.84
C LEU A 405 -6.05 21.23 -10.23
N LEU A 406 -5.20 21.44 -11.24
CA LEU A 406 -5.62 21.68 -12.63
C LEU A 406 -6.34 20.45 -13.20
N ALA A 407 -5.76 19.26 -13.01
CA ALA A 407 -6.33 18.01 -13.47
C ALA A 407 -7.70 17.72 -12.82
N ASN A 408 -7.83 17.90 -11.52
CA ASN A 408 -9.11 17.75 -10.83
C ASN A 408 -10.17 18.78 -11.28
N LEU A 409 -9.75 19.99 -11.66
CA LEU A 409 -10.69 21.03 -12.10
C LEU A 409 -11.16 20.81 -13.55
N LEU A 410 -10.29 20.31 -14.44
CA LEU A 410 -10.58 20.17 -15.87
C LEU A 410 -11.00 18.76 -16.27
N ILE A 411 -10.29 17.74 -15.78
CA ILE A 411 -10.49 16.35 -16.23
C ILE A 411 -11.51 15.59 -15.38
N ALA A 412 -11.50 15.79 -14.05
CA ALA A 412 -12.42 15.07 -13.18
C ALA A 412 -13.91 15.31 -13.53
N PRO A 413 -14.39 16.54 -13.82
CA PRO A 413 -15.79 16.74 -14.23
C PRO A 413 -16.16 16.02 -15.54
N VAL A 414 -15.21 15.89 -16.47
CA VAL A 414 -15.41 15.14 -17.73
C VAL A 414 -15.55 13.64 -17.43
N LEU A 415 -14.68 13.11 -16.55
CA LEU A 415 -14.76 11.72 -16.08
C LEU A 415 -16.05 11.45 -15.30
N ASP A 416 -16.50 12.39 -14.45
CA ASP A 416 -17.80 12.28 -13.76
C ASP A 416 -18.96 12.17 -14.77
N GLY A 417 -18.91 12.92 -15.86
CA GLY A 417 -19.86 12.80 -16.98
C GLY A 417 -19.79 11.44 -17.67
N VAL A 418 -18.58 10.94 -17.93
CA VAL A 418 -18.35 9.59 -18.47
C VAL A 418 -18.93 8.52 -17.58
N ILE A 419 -18.74 8.63 -16.25
CA ILE A 419 -19.28 7.68 -15.27
C ILE A 419 -20.82 7.66 -15.29
N LEU A 420 -21.46 8.82 -15.28
CA LEU A 420 -22.93 8.90 -15.33
C LEU A 420 -23.50 8.33 -16.63
N LEU A 421 -22.90 8.68 -17.78
CA LEU A 421 -23.31 8.15 -19.08
C LEU A 421 -23.01 6.66 -19.19
N GLY A 422 -21.87 6.19 -18.68
CA GLY A 422 -21.50 4.78 -18.62
C GLY A 422 -22.46 3.94 -17.77
N LEU A 423 -22.88 4.44 -16.60
CA LEU A 423 -23.90 3.80 -15.77
C LEU A 423 -25.25 3.75 -16.50
N ALA A 424 -25.67 4.84 -17.14
CA ALA A 424 -26.90 4.89 -17.92
C ALA A 424 -26.85 3.92 -19.12
N ALA A 425 -25.71 3.89 -19.85
CA ALA A 425 -25.48 2.97 -20.96
C ALA A 425 -25.51 1.51 -20.50
N SER A 426 -24.95 1.21 -19.33
CA SER A 426 -24.99 -0.14 -18.71
C SER A 426 -26.40 -0.56 -18.41
N LEU A 427 -27.19 0.27 -17.72
CA LEU A 427 -28.58 -0.01 -17.36
C LEU A 427 -29.47 -0.19 -18.61
N LEU A 428 -29.35 0.71 -19.58
CA LEU A 428 -30.10 0.63 -20.82
C LEU A 428 -29.65 -0.55 -21.69
N GLY A 429 -28.35 -0.81 -21.76
CA GLY A 429 -27.80 -1.93 -22.52
C GLY A 429 -28.19 -3.30 -22.01
N MET A 430 -28.51 -3.43 -20.71
CA MET A 430 -29.08 -4.65 -20.14
C MET A 430 -30.53 -4.90 -20.55
N THR A 431 -31.26 -3.85 -20.93
CA THR A 431 -32.68 -3.95 -21.35
C THR A 431 -32.82 -3.83 -22.86
N VAL A 432 -32.18 -2.84 -23.48
CA VAL A 432 -32.21 -2.54 -24.90
C VAL A 432 -30.78 -2.29 -25.38
N LEU A 433 -30.11 -3.35 -25.84
CA LEU A 433 -28.70 -3.32 -26.23
C LEU A 433 -28.34 -2.17 -27.20
N PRO A 434 -29.10 -1.90 -28.30
CA PRO A 434 -28.76 -0.80 -29.22
C PRO A 434 -28.76 0.59 -28.56
N LEU A 435 -29.63 0.80 -27.55
CA LEU A 435 -29.68 2.09 -26.85
C LEU A 435 -28.46 2.27 -25.94
N GLY A 436 -28.04 1.20 -25.29
CA GLY A 436 -26.76 1.19 -24.50
C GLY A 436 -25.56 1.47 -25.39
N GLN A 437 -25.49 0.81 -26.58
CA GLN A 437 -24.42 1.03 -27.57
C GLN A 437 -24.40 2.44 -28.11
N LEU A 438 -25.57 3.04 -28.38
CA LEU A 438 -25.68 4.43 -28.83
C LEU A 438 -25.11 5.40 -27.76
N LEU A 439 -25.43 5.20 -26.50
CA LEU A 439 -24.87 6.03 -25.41
C LEU A 439 -23.35 5.86 -25.26
N LEU A 440 -22.83 4.64 -25.40
CA LEU A 440 -21.38 4.39 -25.43
C LEU A 440 -20.70 5.13 -26.56
N PHE A 441 -21.28 5.10 -27.77
CA PHE A 441 -20.76 5.83 -28.92
C PHE A 441 -20.75 7.35 -28.68
N LEU A 442 -21.84 7.91 -28.14
CA LEU A 442 -21.93 9.33 -27.80
C LEU A 442 -20.96 9.75 -26.67
N MET A 443 -20.63 8.84 -25.79
CA MET A 443 -19.69 9.08 -24.68
C MET A 443 -18.22 9.01 -25.13
N GLN A 444 -17.90 8.27 -26.20
CA GLN A 444 -16.53 8.05 -26.66
C GLN A 444 -15.69 9.34 -26.82
N PRO A 445 -16.20 10.43 -27.40
CA PRO A 445 -15.46 11.69 -27.50
C PRO A 445 -15.09 12.29 -26.14
N LEU A 446 -15.98 12.19 -25.14
CA LEU A 446 -15.70 12.67 -23.78
C LEU A 446 -14.59 11.85 -23.11
N LEU A 447 -14.64 10.52 -23.27
CA LEU A 447 -13.60 9.64 -22.75
C LEU A 447 -12.25 9.90 -23.43
N CYS A 448 -12.25 10.08 -24.76
CA CYS A 448 -11.06 10.46 -25.51
C CYS A 448 -10.49 11.81 -25.04
N LEU A 449 -11.35 12.82 -24.81
CA LEU A 449 -10.96 14.13 -24.29
C LEU A 449 -10.33 14.00 -22.90
N ALA A 450 -10.94 13.22 -22.00
CA ALA A 450 -10.42 13.01 -20.66
C ALA A 450 -9.04 12.35 -20.69
N VAL A 451 -8.86 11.27 -21.48
CA VAL A 451 -7.59 10.54 -21.56
C VAL A 451 -6.50 11.39 -22.21
N LYS A 452 -6.77 12.02 -23.38
CA LYS A 452 -5.79 12.88 -24.04
C LYS A 452 -5.46 14.13 -23.23
N GLY A 453 -6.46 14.74 -22.60
CA GLY A 453 -6.26 15.87 -21.68
C GLY A 453 -5.41 15.50 -20.49
N ASN A 454 -5.59 14.31 -19.93
CA ASN A 454 -4.77 13.80 -18.85
C ASN A 454 -3.31 13.57 -19.29
N TYR A 455 -3.08 12.95 -20.45
CA TYR A 455 -1.74 12.81 -21.03
C TYR A 455 -1.06 14.17 -21.25
N PHE A 456 -1.80 15.15 -21.77
CA PHE A 456 -1.27 16.50 -21.96
C PHE A 456 -0.85 17.14 -20.65
N ILE A 457 -1.66 17.09 -19.60
CA ILE A 457 -1.29 17.62 -18.28
C ILE A 457 -0.10 16.86 -17.68
N ALA A 458 -0.05 15.53 -17.84
CA ALA A 458 1.06 14.71 -17.36
C ALA A 458 2.38 15.03 -18.07
N SER A 459 2.33 15.46 -19.35
CA SER A 459 3.52 15.82 -20.14
C SER A 459 4.08 17.22 -19.85
N LEU A 460 3.38 18.04 -19.04
CA LEU A 460 3.86 19.35 -18.66
C LEU A 460 5.16 19.25 -17.83
N PRO A 461 6.10 20.21 -17.99
CA PRO A 461 7.34 20.20 -17.23
C PRO A 461 7.07 20.31 -15.73
N TYR A 462 7.89 19.65 -14.92
CA TYR A 462 7.75 19.61 -13.45
C TYR A 462 6.38 19.09 -12.96
N SER A 463 5.75 18.19 -13.71
CA SER A 463 4.42 17.63 -13.36
C SER A 463 4.41 16.87 -12.04
N ARG A 464 5.56 16.37 -11.59
CA ARG A 464 5.75 15.68 -10.33
C ARG A 464 6.89 16.32 -9.54
N PHE A 465 6.61 16.70 -8.31
CA PHE A 465 7.63 17.14 -7.36
C PHE A 465 8.09 15.94 -6.54
N TRP A 466 9.37 15.60 -6.66
CA TRP A 466 9.99 14.51 -5.94
C TRP A 466 10.62 15.01 -4.65
N GLN A 467 10.37 14.31 -3.56
CA GLN A 467 10.99 14.57 -2.27
C GLN A 467 11.03 13.27 -1.47
N GLY A 468 12.15 12.97 -0.81
CA GLY A 468 12.25 11.85 0.11
C GLY A 468 11.21 11.91 1.22
N ALA A 469 10.97 10.80 1.88
CA ALA A 469 9.97 10.71 2.93
C ALA A 469 10.21 11.71 4.05
N TRP A 470 9.14 12.33 4.51
CA TRP A 470 9.23 13.23 5.65
C TRP A 470 9.42 12.44 6.94
N PRO A 471 10.43 12.77 7.76
CA PRO A 471 10.54 12.25 9.11
C PRO A 471 9.27 12.56 9.92
N VAL A 472 8.94 11.72 10.87
CA VAL A 472 7.73 11.83 11.70
C VAL A 472 7.62 13.21 12.37
N TYR A 473 8.74 13.77 12.83
CA TYR A 473 8.77 15.10 13.46
C TYR A 473 8.39 16.23 12.48
N THR A 474 8.76 16.11 11.20
CA THR A 474 8.37 17.08 10.16
C THR A 474 6.87 17.02 9.90
N ALA A 475 6.30 15.83 9.78
CA ALA A 475 4.86 15.62 9.64
C ALA A 475 4.10 16.16 10.87
N ALA A 476 4.60 15.90 12.07
CA ALA A 476 4.02 16.42 13.32
C ALA A 476 4.07 17.95 13.38
N ALA A 477 5.20 18.56 13.02
CA ALA A 477 5.34 20.02 12.93
C ALA A 477 4.35 20.64 11.93
N TYR A 478 4.20 19.99 10.77
CA TYR A 478 3.23 20.42 9.75
C TYR A 478 1.78 20.38 10.26
N TYR A 479 1.32 19.29 10.87
CA TYR A 479 -0.04 19.22 11.40
C TYR A 479 -0.25 20.15 12.59
N LEU A 480 0.76 20.39 13.41
CA LEU A 480 0.71 21.37 14.48
C LEU A 480 0.56 22.80 13.92
N ALA A 481 1.30 23.15 12.86
CA ALA A 481 1.16 24.42 12.16
C ALA A 481 -0.22 24.57 11.51
N LEU A 482 -0.73 23.53 10.86
CA LEU A 482 -2.06 23.51 10.26
C LEU A 482 -3.15 23.74 11.33
N THR A 483 -3.03 23.07 12.48
CA THR A 483 -3.92 23.24 13.63
C THR A 483 -3.88 24.67 14.17
N ALA A 484 -2.70 25.26 14.28
CA ALA A 484 -2.51 26.64 14.72
C ALA A 484 -3.17 27.66 13.76
N LEU A 485 -3.05 27.41 12.46
CA LEU A 485 -3.58 28.31 11.43
C LEU A 485 -5.10 28.30 11.38
N PHE A 486 -5.73 27.13 11.48
CA PHE A 486 -7.16 26.96 11.19
C PHE A 486 -8.05 26.81 12.43
N PHE A 487 -7.55 26.19 13.51
CA PHE A 487 -8.43 25.78 14.63
C PHE A 487 -8.21 26.54 15.93
N LEU A 488 -7.00 27.01 16.20
CA LEU A 488 -6.65 27.62 17.49
C LEU A 488 -6.05 29.02 17.34
N PRO A 489 -6.79 29.99 16.81
CA PRO A 489 -6.27 31.36 16.55
C PRO A 489 -5.75 32.05 17.82
N ARG A 490 -6.34 31.76 19.00
CA ARG A 490 -5.88 32.30 20.29
C ARG A 490 -4.47 31.88 20.65
N TYR A 491 -4.07 30.62 20.29
CA TYR A 491 -2.78 30.04 20.60
C TYR A 491 -1.84 30.02 19.38
N ARG A 492 -2.24 30.63 18.26
CA ARG A 492 -1.55 30.57 16.97
C ARG A 492 -0.05 30.85 17.07
N LYS A 493 0.35 31.95 17.73
CA LYS A 493 1.77 32.31 17.86
C LYS A 493 2.58 31.26 18.65
N VAL A 494 2.00 30.71 19.72
CA VAL A 494 2.65 29.71 20.57
C VAL A 494 2.81 28.39 19.81
N LEU A 495 1.74 27.91 19.17
CA LEU A 495 1.75 26.66 18.41
C LEU A 495 2.67 26.73 17.18
N LEU A 496 2.72 27.87 16.46
CA LEU A 496 3.65 28.06 15.36
C LEU A 496 5.11 28.09 15.83
N ARG A 497 5.40 28.66 17.02
CA ARG A 497 6.76 28.57 17.62
C ARG A 497 7.13 27.12 17.94
N TRP A 498 6.22 26.35 18.54
CA TRP A 498 6.46 24.93 18.80
C TRP A 498 6.61 24.11 17.52
N ALA A 499 5.81 24.38 16.49
CA ALA A 499 5.96 23.76 15.19
C ALA A 499 7.34 24.08 14.57
N ALA A 500 7.78 25.33 14.66
CA ALA A 500 9.12 25.75 14.19
C ALA A 500 10.23 25.06 14.98
N ILE A 501 10.13 24.97 16.31
CA ILE A 501 11.12 24.27 17.14
C ILE A 501 11.16 22.80 16.78
N LEU A 502 9.99 22.13 16.69
CA LEU A 502 9.86 20.72 16.35
C LEU A 502 10.41 20.40 14.95
N PHE A 503 10.38 21.35 14.02
CA PHE A 503 10.97 21.22 12.70
C PHE A 503 12.47 21.52 12.71
N LEU A 504 12.88 22.70 13.25
CA LEU A 504 14.26 23.20 13.13
C LEU A 504 15.25 22.39 13.95
N VAL A 505 14.92 22.07 15.22
CA VAL A 505 15.88 21.43 16.12
C VAL A 505 16.29 20.04 15.63
N PRO A 506 15.37 19.12 15.29
CA PRO A 506 15.75 17.80 14.77
C PRO A 506 16.40 17.90 13.38
N THR A 507 15.97 18.84 12.52
CA THR A 507 16.57 19.04 11.19
C THR A 507 18.01 19.52 11.29
N LEU A 508 18.31 20.50 12.16
CA LEU A 508 19.67 20.96 12.42
C LEU A 508 20.52 19.86 13.04
N TYR A 509 19.95 19.09 13.99
CA TYR A 509 20.63 17.95 14.60
C TYR A 509 20.96 16.87 13.54
N ALA A 510 20.01 16.51 12.68
CA ALA A 510 20.22 15.56 11.59
C ALA A 510 21.29 16.05 10.61
N GLY A 511 21.28 17.34 10.26
CA GLY A 511 22.35 17.96 9.46
C GLY A 511 23.72 17.90 10.11
N TYR A 512 23.79 18.20 11.42
CA TYR A 512 25.03 18.10 12.18
C TYR A 512 25.54 16.66 12.33
N THR A 513 24.61 15.67 12.41
CA THR A 513 24.93 14.25 12.57
C THR A 513 25.02 13.49 11.24
N ARG A 514 24.96 14.18 10.11
CA ARG A 514 24.99 13.55 8.79
C ARG A 514 26.22 12.64 8.64
N PRO A 515 26.05 11.39 8.19
CA PRO A 515 27.17 10.48 7.93
C PRO A 515 27.92 10.91 6.66
N GLU A 516 29.21 10.59 6.61
CA GLU A 516 30.07 10.82 5.44
C GLU A 516 29.72 9.86 4.30
N ILE A 517 29.35 8.63 4.65
CA ILE A 517 28.92 7.61 3.71
C ILE A 517 27.74 6.86 4.31
N THR A 518 26.74 6.58 3.48
CA THR A 518 25.62 5.69 3.83
C THR A 518 25.51 4.58 2.81
N VAL A 519 25.52 3.34 3.24
CA VAL A 519 25.32 2.16 2.40
C VAL A 519 23.97 1.59 2.70
N TYR A 520 23.16 1.42 1.65
CA TYR A 520 21.86 0.76 1.70
C TYR A 520 21.95 -0.59 1.01
N SER A 521 21.85 -1.70 1.73
CA SER A 521 21.69 -3.03 1.18
C SER A 521 20.22 -3.41 1.26
N TYR A 522 19.56 -3.55 0.11
CA TYR A 522 18.10 -3.73 0.02
C TYR A 522 17.72 -5.22 -0.01
N ASP A 523 16.60 -5.52 0.63
CA ASP A 523 15.90 -6.79 0.44
C ASP A 523 15.23 -6.80 -0.93
N MET A 524 15.78 -7.59 -1.84
CA MET A 524 15.27 -7.76 -3.21
C MET A 524 14.79 -9.19 -3.47
N GLY A 525 14.70 -10.03 -2.42
CA GLY A 525 14.32 -11.43 -2.54
C GLY A 525 15.39 -12.25 -3.29
N ASN A 526 15.20 -12.47 -4.60
CA ASN A 526 16.17 -13.21 -5.40
C ASN A 526 17.26 -12.33 -6.02
N ASP A 527 16.97 -11.06 -6.28
CA ASP A 527 17.91 -10.06 -6.78
C ASP A 527 18.71 -9.44 -5.63
N ARG A 528 19.69 -8.64 -5.93
CA ARG A 528 20.51 -7.94 -4.95
C ARG A 528 20.75 -6.53 -5.40
N ALA A 529 20.60 -5.60 -4.47
CA ALA A 529 20.80 -4.18 -4.73
C ALA A 529 21.48 -3.51 -3.55
N THR A 530 22.61 -2.88 -3.82
CA THR A 530 23.35 -2.07 -2.85
C THR A 530 23.54 -0.69 -3.40
N CYS A 531 23.13 0.32 -2.65
CA CYS A 531 23.32 1.72 -3.01
C CYS A 531 24.22 2.42 -1.99
N VAL A 532 25.26 3.08 -2.46
CA VAL A 532 26.18 3.86 -1.64
C VAL A 532 25.97 5.33 -1.93
N VAL A 533 25.70 6.10 -0.89
CA VAL A 533 25.50 7.55 -0.92
C VAL A 533 26.62 8.21 -0.16
N TYR A 534 27.30 9.15 -0.82
CA TYR A 534 28.37 9.94 -0.25
C TYR A 534 27.85 11.28 0.30
N ASP A 535 28.63 11.96 1.12
CA ASP A 535 28.26 13.24 1.75
C ASP A 535 27.93 14.34 0.74
N ASP A 536 28.58 14.33 -0.44
CA ASP A 536 28.33 15.22 -1.58
C ASP A 536 27.01 14.94 -2.31
N THR A 537 26.18 14.00 -1.80
CA THR A 537 24.94 13.50 -2.40
C THR A 537 25.11 12.66 -3.67
N SER A 538 26.35 12.31 -4.05
CA SER A 538 26.58 11.36 -5.12
C SER A 538 26.13 9.96 -4.70
N ALA A 539 25.45 9.25 -5.60
CA ALA A 539 24.89 7.94 -5.34
C ALA A 539 25.35 6.93 -6.39
N CYS A 540 25.86 5.80 -5.91
CA CYS A 540 26.28 4.69 -6.75
C CYS A 540 25.43 3.45 -6.44
N LEU A 541 24.85 2.85 -7.47
CA LEU A 541 23.99 1.65 -7.34
C LEU A 541 24.67 0.45 -8.00
N TRP A 542 24.72 -0.65 -7.27
CA TRP A 542 25.04 -1.98 -7.78
C TRP A 542 23.81 -2.84 -7.74
N TYR A 543 23.41 -3.36 -8.89
CA TYR A 543 22.26 -4.23 -9.04
C TYR A 543 22.65 -5.52 -9.73
N ASN A 544 22.37 -6.65 -9.08
CA ASN A 544 22.62 -7.98 -9.62
C ASN A 544 21.30 -8.70 -9.80
N LYS A 545 20.89 -8.90 -11.06
CA LYS A 545 19.66 -9.59 -11.42
C LYS A 545 19.88 -11.09 -11.46
N ASN A 546 19.06 -11.81 -10.72
CA ASN A 546 19.04 -13.27 -10.76
C ASN A 546 18.16 -13.75 -11.94
N GLN A 547 18.59 -14.83 -12.61
CA GLN A 547 17.83 -15.46 -13.69
C GLN A 547 16.41 -15.91 -13.31
N TRP A 548 16.15 -16.10 -12.01
CA TRP A 548 14.85 -16.52 -11.48
C TRP A 548 14.00 -15.34 -10.96
N SER A 549 14.43 -14.11 -11.18
CA SER A 549 13.69 -12.95 -10.72
C SER A 549 12.60 -12.56 -11.69
N HIS A 550 11.48 -12.06 -11.15
CA HIS A 550 10.36 -11.59 -11.96
C HIS A 550 10.64 -10.19 -12.53
N GLU A 551 10.12 -9.95 -13.74
CA GLU A 551 10.08 -8.58 -14.29
C GLU A 551 9.25 -7.66 -13.37
N GLY A 552 9.71 -6.41 -13.21
CA GLY A 552 9.05 -5.42 -12.34
C GLY A 552 9.51 -5.41 -10.88
N GLN A 553 10.46 -6.25 -10.47
CA GLN A 553 10.98 -6.26 -9.10
C GLN A 553 11.66 -4.93 -8.74
N ILE A 554 12.35 -4.30 -9.70
CA ILE A 554 12.91 -2.95 -9.53
C ILE A 554 11.81 -1.93 -9.22
N ALA A 555 10.74 -1.92 -10.02
CA ALA A 555 9.62 -0.98 -9.83
C ALA A 555 8.89 -1.19 -8.49
N CYS A 556 8.78 -2.45 -8.03
CA CYS A 556 8.02 -2.78 -6.83
C CYS A 556 8.82 -2.64 -5.53
N ALA A 557 10.14 -2.90 -5.56
CA ALA A 557 10.94 -2.97 -4.34
C ALA A 557 12.07 -1.92 -4.30
N LEU A 558 12.82 -1.73 -5.40
CA LEU A 558 14.00 -0.86 -5.40
C LEU A 558 13.65 0.61 -5.61
N THR A 559 12.89 0.92 -6.66
CA THR A 559 12.54 2.31 -7.00
C THR A 559 11.85 3.06 -5.84
N PRO A 560 10.83 2.49 -5.16
CA PRO A 560 10.23 3.15 -4.01
C PRO A 560 11.21 3.33 -2.85
N ALA A 561 12.08 2.36 -2.59
CA ALA A 561 13.03 2.42 -1.49
C ALA A 561 14.11 3.49 -1.71
N LEU A 562 14.67 3.59 -2.91
CA LEU A 562 15.61 4.66 -3.28
C LEU A 562 14.96 6.04 -3.15
N ARG A 563 13.75 6.21 -3.69
CA ARG A 563 13.01 7.48 -3.62
C ARG A 563 12.65 7.87 -2.19
N HIS A 564 12.25 6.90 -1.37
CA HIS A 564 11.97 7.12 0.05
C HIS A 564 13.21 7.63 0.79
N SER A 565 14.38 7.09 0.49
CA SER A 565 15.68 7.53 1.02
C SER A 565 16.15 8.87 0.45
N GLY A 566 15.40 9.49 -0.47
CA GLY A 566 15.74 10.79 -1.08
C GLY A 566 16.70 10.69 -2.25
N ILE A 567 16.92 9.51 -2.81
CA ILE A 567 17.81 9.27 -3.96
C ILE A 567 16.97 9.38 -5.24
N PHE A 568 17.21 10.40 -6.04
CA PHE A 568 16.49 10.68 -7.30
C PHE A 568 17.43 10.74 -8.51
N HIS A 569 18.73 10.78 -8.27
CA HIS A 569 19.79 10.74 -9.26
C HIS A 569 20.81 9.68 -8.86
N LEU A 570 21.33 8.94 -9.85
CA LEU A 570 22.35 7.93 -9.67
C LEU A 570 23.56 8.32 -10.54
N ASP A 571 24.67 8.66 -9.93
CA ASP A 571 25.88 9.06 -10.65
C ASP A 571 26.50 7.89 -11.40
N LYS A 572 26.49 6.72 -10.76
CA LYS A 572 26.98 5.49 -11.36
C LYS A 572 26.05 4.33 -11.04
N VAL A 573 25.70 3.60 -12.08
CA VAL A 573 24.90 2.36 -11.97
C VAL A 573 25.69 1.22 -12.59
N ARG A 574 25.87 0.14 -11.85
CA ARG A 574 26.43 -1.10 -12.34
C ARG A 574 25.36 -2.19 -12.26
N VAL A 575 25.09 -2.82 -13.40
CA VAL A 575 24.11 -3.89 -13.51
C VAL A 575 24.81 -5.16 -13.98
N SER A 576 24.59 -6.26 -13.26
CA SER A 576 25.11 -7.60 -13.62
C SER A 576 23.98 -8.61 -13.78
N GLY A 577 24.30 -9.73 -14.44
CA GLY A 577 23.33 -10.77 -14.75
C GLY A 577 22.55 -10.48 -16.04
N ASP A 578 21.24 -10.83 -16.09
CA ASP A 578 20.36 -10.51 -17.22
C ASP A 578 19.98 -9.03 -17.22
N ALA A 579 20.90 -8.18 -17.65
CA ALA A 579 20.98 -6.77 -17.35
C ALA A 579 20.13 -5.86 -18.23
N GLY A 580 19.76 -6.28 -19.44
CA GLY A 580 19.13 -5.41 -20.43
C GLY A 580 17.81 -4.78 -19.97
N PRO A 581 16.79 -5.56 -19.58
CA PRO A 581 15.52 -5.05 -19.08
C PRO A 581 15.67 -4.25 -17.78
N ALA A 582 16.54 -4.69 -16.86
CA ALA A 582 16.82 -4.02 -15.60
C ALA A 582 17.44 -2.62 -15.81
N ALA A 583 18.42 -2.53 -16.71
CA ALA A 583 19.05 -1.27 -17.08
C ALA A 583 18.05 -0.29 -17.71
N ALA A 584 17.19 -0.78 -18.61
CA ALA A 584 16.16 0.03 -19.25
C ALA A 584 15.16 0.60 -18.22
N GLN A 585 14.74 -0.23 -17.26
CA GLN A 585 13.84 0.19 -16.17
C GLN A 585 14.49 1.27 -15.29
N LEU A 586 15.73 1.10 -14.88
CA LEU A 586 16.44 2.08 -14.07
C LEU A 586 16.62 3.40 -14.81
N MET A 587 16.91 3.38 -16.12
CA MET A 587 17.00 4.58 -16.95
C MET A 587 15.67 5.31 -17.11
N GLN A 588 14.57 4.59 -17.05
CA GLN A 588 13.23 5.19 -17.06
C GLN A 588 12.90 5.87 -15.73
N ASP A 589 13.31 5.26 -14.61
CA ASP A 589 12.93 5.70 -13.27
C ASP A 589 13.85 6.76 -12.67
N PHE A 590 15.12 6.82 -13.09
CA PHE A 590 16.16 7.70 -12.54
C PHE A 590 16.98 8.40 -13.63
N SER A 591 17.49 9.60 -13.31
CA SER A 591 18.55 10.20 -14.09
C SER A 591 19.88 9.53 -13.73
N ILE A 592 20.58 8.96 -14.73
CA ILE A 592 21.81 8.19 -14.54
C ILE A 592 22.98 8.91 -15.20
N GLY A 593 24.05 9.13 -14.45
CA GLY A 593 25.28 9.75 -14.98
C GLY A 593 26.10 8.79 -15.85
N SER A 594 26.33 7.57 -15.36
CA SER A 594 27.03 6.51 -16.08
C SER A 594 26.43 5.14 -15.78
N LEU A 595 26.33 4.29 -16.81
CA LEU A 595 25.79 2.94 -16.70
C LEU A 595 26.82 1.93 -17.19
N ASP A 596 27.23 1.02 -16.29
CA ASP A 596 28.13 -0.09 -16.58
C ASP A 596 27.34 -1.40 -16.58
N ILE A 597 27.25 -2.08 -17.70
CA ILE A 597 26.67 -3.42 -17.79
C ILE A 597 27.81 -4.43 -17.77
N VAL A 598 27.83 -5.29 -16.75
CA VAL A 598 28.91 -6.24 -16.48
C VAL A 598 28.42 -7.67 -16.71
N THR A 599 29.18 -8.43 -17.50
CA THR A 599 28.91 -9.87 -17.68
C THR A 599 29.48 -10.68 -16.50
N GLU A 600 28.90 -11.84 -16.22
CA GLU A 600 29.33 -12.71 -15.09
C GLU A 600 30.82 -13.06 -15.07
N GLN A 601 31.51 -12.98 -16.22
CA GLN A 601 32.96 -13.24 -16.32
C GLN A 601 33.83 -12.08 -15.84
N GLU A 602 33.33 -10.85 -15.81
CA GLU A 602 34.06 -9.65 -15.39
C GLU A 602 33.88 -9.33 -13.89
N GLU A 603 32.98 -10.02 -13.19
CA GLU A 603 32.76 -9.87 -11.75
C GLU A 603 33.89 -10.38 -10.86
N ALA A 604 35.00 -10.88 -11.46
CA ALA A 604 36.09 -11.56 -10.75
C ALA A 604 36.93 -10.68 -9.79
N GLY A 605 36.61 -9.39 -9.65
CA GLY A 605 37.24 -8.48 -8.69
C GLY A 605 36.23 -7.89 -7.74
N GLY A 606 36.41 -8.09 -6.43
CA GLY A 606 35.69 -7.33 -5.42
C GLY A 606 35.84 -5.84 -5.68
N MET A 607 34.77 -5.07 -5.48
CA MET A 607 34.83 -3.63 -5.64
C MET A 607 35.14 -3.01 -4.29
N GLU A 608 36.33 -2.44 -4.21
CA GLU A 608 36.74 -1.59 -3.10
C GLU A 608 36.13 -0.20 -3.29
N LEU A 609 35.56 0.39 -2.23
CA LEU A 609 35.18 1.81 -2.22
C LEU A 609 36.46 2.67 -2.15
N THR A 610 37.24 2.64 -3.23
CA THR A 610 38.61 3.19 -3.28
C THR A 610 38.71 4.73 -3.27
N GLN A 611 37.59 5.44 -3.39
CA GLN A 611 37.62 6.92 -3.35
C GLN A 611 37.70 7.52 -1.94
N THR A 612 37.47 6.71 -0.91
CA THR A 612 37.54 7.14 0.48
C THR A 612 38.25 6.05 1.29
N ALA A 613 39.06 6.43 2.27
CA ALA A 613 39.77 5.49 3.16
C ALA A 613 38.79 4.70 4.09
N VAL A 614 37.63 4.31 3.58
CA VAL A 614 36.59 3.63 4.32
C VAL A 614 36.69 2.11 4.06
N PRO A 615 36.84 1.27 5.08
CA PRO A 615 37.05 -0.16 4.93
C PRO A 615 35.71 -0.90 4.67
N TYR A 616 35.18 -0.79 3.47
CA TYR A 616 33.99 -1.51 3.00
C TYR A 616 34.26 -2.16 1.64
N TYR A 617 33.89 -3.46 1.53
CA TYR A 617 34.10 -4.25 0.32
C TYR A 617 32.82 -4.98 -0.07
N LEU A 618 32.39 -4.76 -1.31
CA LEU A 618 31.30 -5.48 -1.94
C LEU A 618 31.83 -6.57 -2.85
N TYR A 619 31.44 -7.81 -2.60
CA TYR A 619 31.82 -8.97 -3.41
C TYR A 619 30.58 -9.60 -4.08
N GLY A 620 30.62 -9.72 -5.41
CA GLY A 620 29.61 -10.41 -6.22
C GLY A 620 29.76 -11.95 -6.14
N THR A 621 30.05 -12.58 -7.27
CA THR A 621 30.22 -14.04 -7.37
C THR A 621 31.63 -14.52 -7.04
N ALA A 622 32.64 -13.69 -7.24
CA ALA A 622 34.04 -14.04 -6.97
C ALA A 622 34.51 -13.49 -5.61
N LEU A 623 35.02 -14.38 -4.78
CA LEU A 623 35.56 -14.04 -3.46
C LEU A 623 37.08 -14.06 -3.48
N PRO A 624 37.77 -13.19 -2.72
CA PRO A 624 39.20 -13.18 -2.60
C PRO A 624 39.69 -14.43 -1.83
N ARG A 625 40.93 -14.83 -2.01
CA ARG A 625 41.55 -15.92 -1.23
C ARG A 625 41.73 -15.53 0.25
N GLN A 626 42.00 -14.26 0.50
CA GLN A 626 42.12 -13.67 1.83
C GLN A 626 41.41 -12.32 1.85
N PHE A 627 40.65 -12.05 2.93
CA PHE A 627 39.97 -10.78 3.12
C PHE A 627 40.90 -9.76 3.83
N PRO A 628 40.83 -8.47 3.48
CA PRO A 628 41.48 -7.42 4.24
C PRO A 628 41.00 -7.41 5.69
N SER A 629 41.91 -7.20 6.67
CA SER A 629 41.53 -7.14 8.08
C SER A 629 40.83 -5.85 8.44
N GLY A 630 39.86 -5.95 9.37
CA GLY A 630 39.14 -4.80 9.94
C GLY A 630 38.16 -4.09 9.02
N ALA A 631 37.76 -4.72 7.90
CA ALA A 631 36.83 -4.16 6.94
C ALA A 631 35.43 -4.81 7.06
N VAL A 632 34.40 -4.03 6.71
CA VAL A 632 33.03 -4.54 6.54
C VAL A 632 32.90 -5.19 5.18
N PHE A 633 32.26 -6.35 5.11
CA PHE A 633 32.08 -7.08 3.88
C PHE A 633 30.59 -7.31 3.59
N GLU A 634 30.21 -7.00 2.35
CA GLU A 634 28.93 -7.44 1.77
C GLU A 634 29.23 -8.52 0.71
N ILE A 635 28.67 -9.69 0.90
CA ILE A 635 28.89 -10.83 0.03
C ILE A 635 27.56 -11.22 -0.62
N GLN A 636 27.46 -10.94 -1.92
CA GLN A 636 26.25 -11.16 -2.68
C GLN A 636 26.06 -12.64 -3.11
N SER A 637 27.13 -13.43 -3.17
CA SER A 637 27.03 -14.84 -3.50
C SER A 637 28.14 -15.69 -2.86
N LEU A 638 27.75 -16.76 -2.21
CA LEU A 638 28.68 -17.73 -1.62
C LEU A 638 28.95 -18.96 -2.53
N ARG A 639 28.48 -18.97 -3.78
CA ARG A 639 28.64 -20.14 -4.68
C ARG A 639 30.09 -20.60 -4.85
N GLN A 640 31.04 -19.68 -4.75
CA GLN A 640 32.50 -19.99 -4.88
C GLN A 640 33.23 -20.00 -3.53
N ALA A 641 32.53 -19.85 -2.41
CA ALA A 641 33.14 -19.75 -1.08
C ALA A 641 33.90 -21.01 -0.60
N GLY A 642 33.75 -22.16 -1.26
CA GLY A 642 34.37 -23.42 -0.83
C GLY A 642 35.90 -23.42 -0.80
N ARG A 643 36.57 -22.39 -1.35
CA ARG A 643 38.03 -22.21 -1.36
C ARG A 643 38.53 -20.94 -0.69
N THR A 644 37.62 -20.17 -0.08
CA THR A 644 37.88 -18.88 0.51
C THR A 644 37.95 -18.98 2.03
N ALA A 645 38.94 -18.34 2.65
CA ALA A 645 39.03 -18.26 4.10
C ALA A 645 37.93 -17.33 4.63
N PHE A 646 37.32 -17.70 5.76
CA PHE A 646 36.32 -16.84 6.42
C PHE A 646 36.99 -15.57 7.00
N PRO A 647 36.36 -14.37 6.89
CA PRO A 647 36.94 -13.11 7.38
C PRO A 647 36.80 -12.99 8.91
N HIS A 648 37.70 -13.62 9.67
CA HIS A 648 37.65 -13.71 11.12
C HIS A 648 37.76 -12.36 11.85
N ASP A 649 38.32 -11.33 11.22
CA ASP A 649 38.57 -10.01 11.79
C ASP A 649 37.55 -8.96 11.29
N ALA A 650 36.48 -9.37 10.64
CA ALA A 650 35.46 -8.45 10.13
C ALA A 650 34.66 -7.87 11.31
N PRO A 651 34.51 -6.54 11.41
CA PRO A 651 33.65 -5.93 12.42
C PRO A 651 32.17 -6.16 12.15
N PHE A 652 31.81 -6.46 10.89
CA PHE A 652 30.44 -6.71 10.46
C PHE A 652 30.40 -7.43 9.11
N LEU A 653 29.38 -8.29 8.92
CA LEU A 653 29.14 -9.03 7.69
C LEU A 653 27.71 -8.85 7.19
N ILE A 654 27.57 -8.61 5.88
CA ILE A 654 26.28 -8.70 5.17
C ILE A 654 26.37 -9.92 4.25
N LEU A 655 25.53 -10.89 4.47
CA LEU A 655 25.47 -12.12 3.69
C LEU A 655 24.14 -12.25 2.97
N HIS A 656 24.17 -12.20 1.65
CA HIS A 656 22.98 -12.45 0.84
C HIS A 656 22.73 -13.94 0.63
N ARG A 657 21.48 -14.34 0.69
CA ARG A 657 21.06 -15.72 0.52
C ARG A 657 20.79 -16.05 -0.95
N SER A 658 21.46 -17.05 -1.50
CA SER A 658 21.35 -17.45 -2.91
C SER A 658 20.12 -18.33 -3.23
N GLY A 659 19.30 -18.66 -2.25
CA GLY A 659 18.09 -19.48 -2.40
C GLY A 659 17.80 -20.34 -1.16
N ARG A 660 16.65 -21.03 -1.16
CA ARG A 660 16.30 -21.97 -0.07
C ARG A 660 17.27 -23.15 -0.06
N GLY A 661 17.82 -23.47 1.11
CA GLY A 661 18.74 -24.59 1.29
C GLY A 661 20.22 -24.29 1.00
N ASP A 662 20.60 -23.00 0.92
CA ASP A 662 21.99 -22.60 0.78
C ASP A 662 22.82 -23.01 2.01
N VAL A 663 23.47 -24.18 1.89
CA VAL A 663 24.26 -24.79 2.97
C VAL A 663 25.48 -23.92 3.32
N LEU A 664 26.07 -23.25 2.31
CA LEU A 664 27.25 -22.39 2.53
C LEU A 664 26.88 -21.15 3.29
N TRP A 665 25.77 -20.52 2.96
CA TRP A 665 25.22 -19.36 3.68
C TRP A 665 24.96 -19.70 5.16
N LYS A 666 24.28 -20.83 5.43
CA LYS A 666 24.01 -21.30 6.79
C LYS A 666 25.31 -21.54 7.57
N ARG A 667 26.27 -22.21 6.95
CA ARG A 667 27.59 -22.47 7.54
C ARG A 667 28.35 -21.19 7.84
N TRP A 668 28.34 -20.20 6.95
CA TRP A 668 29.00 -18.92 7.17
C TRP A 668 28.36 -18.11 8.27
N ARG A 669 27.04 -18.14 8.37
CA ARG A 669 26.29 -17.49 9.46
C ARG A 669 26.58 -18.15 10.83
N GLU A 670 26.62 -19.47 10.86
CA GLU A 670 27.03 -20.23 12.06
C GLU A 670 28.48 -19.93 12.45
N THR A 671 29.38 -19.80 11.46
CA THR A 671 30.78 -19.44 11.71
C THR A 671 30.90 -18.01 12.22
N ALA A 672 30.16 -17.05 11.67
CA ALA A 672 30.12 -15.67 12.19
C ALA A 672 29.70 -15.63 13.65
N ALA A 673 28.68 -16.39 14.03
CA ALA A 673 28.23 -16.49 15.42
C ALA A 673 29.31 -17.10 16.34
N LEU A 674 30.09 -18.07 15.86
CA LEU A 674 31.20 -18.67 16.63
C LEU A 674 32.34 -17.67 16.92
N TYR A 675 32.58 -16.72 16.03
CA TYR A 675 33.61 -15.68 16.17
C TYR A 675 33.05 -14.36 16.70
N ASP A 676 31.78 -14.34 17.14
CA ASP A 676 31.09 -13.15 17.68
C ASP A 676 31.08 -11.97 16.67
N ILE A 677 31.00 -12.30 15.37
CA ILE A 677 30.90 -11.31 14.29
C ILE A 677 29.42 -11.05 13.98
N PRO A 678 28.93 -9.83 14.15
CA PRO A 678 27.57 -9.47 13.77
C PRO A 678 27.34 -9.72 12.28
N CYS A 679 26.30 -10.50 11.95
CA CYS A 679 26.00 -10.90 10.58
C CYS A 679 24.51 -10.68 10.30
N VAL A 680 24.19 -9.94 9.23
CA VAL A 680 22.83 -9.63 8.80
C VAL A 680 22.60 -10.12 7.38
N THR A 681 21.38 -10.56 7.11
CA THR A 681 20.93 -11.03 5.79
C THR A 681 19.73 -10.20 5.36
N PRO A 682 19.86 -9.33 4.33
CA PRO A 682 18.77 -8.44 3.92
C PRO A 682 17.46 -9.15 3.58
N GLU A 683 17.54 -10.38 3.05
CA GLU A 683 16.36 -11.19 2.69
C GLU A 683 15.61 -11.78 3.91
N GLU A 684 16.23 -11.79 5.09
CA GLU A 684 15.62 -12.25 6.34
C GLU A 684 15.35 -11.09 7.32
N ASP A 685 16.33 -10.19 7.45
CA ASP A 685 16.35 -9.12 8.44
C ASP A 685 15.81 -7.79 7.89
N GLY A 686 15.52 -7.74 6.58
CA GLY A 686 15.13 -6.52 5.85
C GLY A 686 16.31 -5.67 5.41
N ALA A 687 16.03 -4.53 4.76
CA ALA A 687 17.09 -3.65 4.27
C ALA A 687 18.05 -3.21 5.38
N VAL A 688 19.34 -3.32 5.12
CA VAL A 688 20.41 -2.93 6.05
C VAL A 688 20.95 -1.56 5.67
N ILE A 689 21.01 -0.65 6.62
CA ILE A 689 21.55 0.71 6.44
C ILE A 689 22.81 0.85 7.29
N LEU A 690 23.93 1.01 6.63
CA LEU A 690 25.22 1.27 7.27
C LEU A 690 25.57 2.74 7.12
N SER A 691 25.96 3.38 8.19
CA SER A 691 26.38 4.79 8.18
C SER A 691 27.79 4.93 8.75
N TRP A 692 28.70 5.50 7.98
CA TRP A 692 30.07 5.79 8.38
C TRP A 692 30.22 7.24 8.80
N ARG A 693 30.78 7.45 9.99
CA ARG A 693 31.06 8.77 10.51
C ARG A 693 32.26 8.75 11.44
N LYS A 694 33.24 9.64 11.19
CA LYS A 694 34.41 9.85 12.07
C LYS A 694 35.10 8.55 12.50
N GLY A 695 35.25 7.60 11.58
CA GLY A 695 35.95 6.34 11.85
C GLY A 695 35.09 5.21 12.43
N ASN A 696 33.77 5.39 12.59
CA ASN A 696 32.88 4.39 13.15
C ASN A 696 31.73 4.05 12.19
N TRP A 697 31.39 2.78 12.10
CA TRP A 697 30.18 2.29 11.46
C TRP A 697 29.03 2.24 12.45
N THR A 698 27.85 2.66 12.02
CA THR A 698 26.59 2.38 12.69
C THR A 698 25.71 1.58 11.74
N VAL A 699 25.07 0.53 12.24
CA VAL A 699 24.23 -0.39 11.46
C VAL A 699 22.81 -0.32 11.97
N GLN A 700 21.87 -0.20 11.05
CA GLN A 700 20.44 -0.20 11.34
C GLN A 700 19.74 -1.21 10.43
N SER A 701 18.93 -2.09 11.00
CA SER A 701 17.99 -2.94 10.26
C SER A 701 16.54 -2.61 10.65
N PRO A 702 15.54 -2.97 9.85
CA PRO A 702 14.13 -2.79 10.20
C PRO A 702 13.71 -3.56 11.46
N GLY A 703 14.42 -4.63 11.81
CA GLY A 703 14.22 -5.41 13.04
C GLY A 703 14.62 -4.68 14.31
N GLY A 704 15.19 -3.48 14.22
CA GLY A 704 15.52 -2.63 15.37
C GLY A 704 16.86 -2.93 16.02
N GLU A 705 17.68 -3.80 15.43
CA GLU A 705 19.05 -4.05 15.93
C GLU A 705 19.98 -2.91 15.52
N TRP A 706 20.67 -2.33 16.52
CA TRP A 706 21.64 -1.27 16.34
C TRP A 706 23.01 -1.76 16.78
N PHE A 707 24.00 -1.66 15.89
CA PHE A 707 25.40 -1.95 16.21
C PHE A 707 26.26 -0.71 15.96
N GLU A 708 27.17 -0.44 16.86
CA GLU A 708 28.21 0.59 16.67
C GLU A 708 29.57 -0.09 16.79
N THR A 709 30.37 -0.06 15.72
CA THR A 709 31.73 -0.62 15.75
C THR A 709 32.61 0.23 16.65
N GLY A 710 33.28 -0.38 17.64
CA GLY A 710 34.12 0.33 18.63
C GLY A 710 33.56 0.41 20.04
N LYS A 711 32.32 0.05 20.26
CA LYS A 711 31.75 -0.16 21.61
C LYS A 711 31.16 -1.57 21.69
N ASN A 712 31.74 -2.41 22.56
CA ASN A 712 31.22 -3.75 22.88
C ASN A 712 29.91 -3.68 23.65
N HIS A 713 28.85 -3.09 23.07
CA HIS A 713 27.52 -3.08 23.65
C HIS A 713 26.50 -3.43 22.58
N ILE A 714 26.08 -4.69 22.60
CA ILE A 714 24.87 -5.17 21.96
C ILE A 714 23.70 -4.65 22.82
N TRP A 715 22.86 -3.78 22.27
CA TRP A 715 21.57 -3.45 22.86
C TRP A 715 20.51 -4.33 22.20
N GLN A 716 20.00 -5.27 22.97
CA GLN A 716 18.83 -6.09 22.62
C GLN A 716 17.55 -5.25 22.61
#